data_297a22a1777f567026690c25a389696b
#
_entry.id   297a22a1777f567026690c25a389696b
#
_cell.length_a   1.000
_cell.length_b   1.000
_cell.length_c   1.000
_cell.angle_alpha   90.00
_cell.angle_beta   90.00
_cell.angle_gamma   90.00
#
_symmetry.space_group_name_H-M   'P 1'
#
loop_
_entity.id
_entity.type
_entity.pdbx_description
1 polymer ?
#
loop_
_entity_poly.entity_id
_entity_poly.type
_entity_poly.pdbx_seq_one_letter_code
_entity_poly.pdbx_strand_id
1 'polypeptide(L)'
;TAEFIERVIKKERPDALLPTLGGQTGLNAAVELAKDGTLDKYGVEMIGCDLAAIERGEDRKLFNEAMAEIGLEVARSGYAYSVADAEAIAERVGYPCVLRPSFTLGGAGGGIAHTHEELVSIVSQGLELSPAHEVLVEESIEGWKEYEMEVMRDHAGNGIIVCSIENLDPMGVHTGDSITVAPAQTLTDREYQKMRDASLAIMREIGVETGGSNVQFGVNPANGELVIIEMNPRVSRSSALASKATGYPIAKVAARIAVGYTLDEIVNQVTGKTYACFEPALDYLVVKFPKWPFDKFVYAKRNLGTQMKATGEVMSIADTFEMALMKAVRGAEISLDTLNMPKFANYEDSALWQILKDATDERLFAIYELMKRGVTTKEIHDFTMIDMWFLEKLNNLLAYEREIKDQPLTHAQYTRGKKLGYTDEALTRICGTKPTFRHEATFKMVDTCAGEFAATTPYFYGTYDTPEQGGENEAMEFIGKSGKETVMVFGSGPIRIGQGIEFDFCSVHCTWAFAKEGYETIIINNNPETVSTDFDIADKLYFEPLTPEDVENIVNIEHPDGAVVQFGGQTAIKLTEALLKMGVPILGTSAENVDAAEDRELFDEILEQCEIPRPKGHTVFTAEEAKKAANELGYPVLVRPSYVLGGQGMQIAISDEDVDEFIGIINRIAQEHPILVDKYLQGKEIEVDAVCDGTDILIPGIMEHIERAGVHSGDSISVYPAQSISQHAKDTIVEYTKRLARSLHVIGMINIQFIVCGEDVYVIEVNPRASRTVPYLSKVTGVPMCDLATKVSLGMKLTDLGYGTGLYPTSPYTAVKVPVFSFEKLTDVDTQLGPEMKSTGEVLGIGN
;
A
#
# COMPACT_ATOMS: atom_id res chain seq x y z
N THR A 1 -16.96 0.17 -18.09
CA THR A 1 -17.68 1.20 -18.85
C THR A 1 -19.18 1.03 -18.66
N ALA A 2 -19.96 2.11 -18.80
CA ALA A 2 -21.42 2.08 -18.68
C ALA A 2 -22.06 1.07 -19.64
N GLU A 3 -21.57 0.97 -20.87
CA GLU A 3 -22.07 -0.01 -21.87
C GLU A 3 -21.99 -1.46 -21.37
N PHE A 4 -20.87 -1.86 -20.77
CA PHE A 4 -20.73 -3.22 -20.24
C PHE A 4 -21.58 -3.44 -18.99
N ILE A 5 -21.70 -2.42 -18.13
CA ILE A 5 -22.56 -2.50 -16.96
C ILE A 5 -24.03 -2.62 -17.38
N GLU A 6 -24.49 -1.89 -18.42
CA GLU A 6 -25.84 -2.07 -18.98
C GLU A 6 -26.08 -3.50 -19.42
N ARG A 7 -25.10 -4.14 -20.09
CA ARG A 7 -25.21 -5.56 -20.50
C ARG A 7 -25.39 -6.50 -19.30
N VAL A 8 -24.66 -6.23 -18.18
CA VAL A 8 -24.82 -6.98 -16.94
C VAL A 8 -26.20 -6.74 -16.33
N ILE A 9 -26.64 -5.48 -16.22
CA ILE A 9 -27.97 -5.11 -15.71
C ILE A 9 -29.08 -5.80 -16.52
N LYS A 10 -28.99 -5.80 -17.84
CA LYS A 10 -29.94 -6.47 -18.72
C LYS A 10 -30.03 -7.97 -18.46
N LYS A 11 -28.90 -8.62 -18.14
CA LYS A 11 -28.81 -10.05 -17.88
C LYS A 11 -29.27 -10.41 -16.48
N GLU A 12 -28.71 -9.74 -15.47
CA GLU A 12 -28.88 -10.09 -14.04
C GLU A 12 -30.13 -9.45 -13.41
N ARG A 13 -30.60 -8.34 -13.97
CA ARG A 13 -31.84 -7.61 -13.54
C ARG A 13 -31.80 -7.25 -12.05
N PRO A 14 -30.74 -6.59 -11.57
CA PRO A 14 -30.67 -6.17 -10.18
C PRO A 14 -31.77 -5.15 -9.85
N ASP A 15 -32.25 -5.15 -8.60
CA ASP A 15 -33.22 -4.16 -8.10
C ASP A 15 -32.54 -2.84 -7.76
N ALA A 16 -31.25 -2.88 -7.35
CA ALA A 16 -30.54 -1.70 -6.90
C ALA A 16 -29.07 -1.70 -7.32
N LEU A 17 -28.45 -0.50 -7.33
CA LEU A 17 -27.04 -0.25 -7.60
C LEU A 17 -26.47 0.61 -6.47
N LEU A 18 -25.36 0.13 -5.86
CA LEU A 18 -24.64 0.83 -4.78
C LEU A 18 -23.28 1.34 -5.30
N PRO A 19 -23.16 2.64 -5.64
CA PRO A 19 -21.95 3.18 -6.26
C PRO A 19 -20.89 3.63 -5.25
N THR A 20 -21.26 3.91 -4.00
CA THR A 20 -20.46 4.64 -3.03
C THR A 20 -19.29 3.84 -2.44
N LEU A 21 -19.23 2.53 -2.68
CA LEU A 21 -18.18 1.63 -2.20
C LEU A 21 -17.14 1.27 -3.28
N GLY A 22 -17.37 1.66 -4.54
CA GLY A 22 -16.50 1.36 -5.70
C GLY A 22 -15.46 2.45 -6.03
N GLY A 23 -15.21 3.37 -5.12
CA GLY A 23 -14.32 4.52 -5.36
C GLY A 23 -14.85 5.45 -6.45
N GLN A 24 -13.97 6.28 -7.01
CA GLN A 24 -14.36 7.25 -8.05
C GLN A 24 -14.85 6.57 -9.34
N THR A 25 -14.25 5.44 -9.71
CA THR A 25 -14.66 4.68 -10.92
C THR A 25 -16.09 4.19 -10.81
N GLY A 26 -16.48 3.61 -9.66
CA GLY A 26 -17.86 3.17 -9.41
C GLY A 26 -18.85 4.33 -9.41
N LEU A 27 -18.47 5.44 -8.79
CA LEU A 27 -19.30 6.64 -8.74
C LEU A 27 -19.56 7.24 -10.14
N ASN A 28 -18.49 7.41 -10.93
CA ASN A 28 -18.57 7.95 -12.28
C ASN A 28 -19.44 7.06 -13.20
N ALA A 29 -19.27 5.75 -13.13
CA ALA A 29 -20.06 4.81 -13.90
C ALA A 29 -21.55 4.87 -13.54
N ALA A 30 -21.86 4.99 -12.25
CA ALA A 30 -23.26 5.13 -11.79
C ALA A 30 -23.89 6.45 -12.26
N VAL A 31 -23.16 7.56 -12.20
CA VAL A 31 -23.62 8.87 -12.71
C VAL A 31 -23.91 8.78 -14.21
N GLU A 32 -23.03 8.15 -15.00
CA GLU A 32 -23.23 7.95 -16.44
C GLU A 32 -24.51 7.12 -16.72
N LEU A 33 -24.70 6.00 -16.03
CA LEU A 33 -25.88 5.12 -16.18
C LEU A 33 -27.19 5.80 -15.74
N ALA A 34 -27.11 6.69 -14.74
CA ALA A 34 -28.28 7.48 -14.34
C ALA A 34 -28.66 8.54 -15.38
N LYS A 35 -27.65 9.27 -15.92
CA LYS A 35 -27.86 10.36 -16.90
C LYS A 35 -28.30 9.87 -18.25
N ASP A 36 -27.83 8.70 -18.71
CA ASP A 36 -28.23 8.12 -20.00
C ASP A 36 -29.59 7.39 -19.95
N GLY A 37 -30.21 7.30 -18.77
CA GLY A 37 -31.52 6.69 -18.55
C GLY A 37 -31.50 5.17 -18.42
N THR A 38 -30.35 4.54 -18.37
CA THR A 38 -30.20 3.07 -18.23
C THR A 38 -30.85 2.55 -16.95
N LEU A 39 -30.63 3.24 -15.80
CA LEU A 39 -31.19 2.81 -14.52
C LEU A 39 -32.73 2.83 -14.57
N ASP A 40 -33.33 3.90 -15.08
CA ASP A 40 -34.80 4.02 -15.23
C ASP A 40 -35.36 2.96 -16.20
N LYS A 41 -34.66 2.72 -17.30
CA LYS A 41 -35.05 1.73 -18.32
C LYS A 41 -35.21 0.31 -17.77
N TYR A 42 -34.36 -0.07 -16.82
CA TYR A 42 -34.37 -1.39 -16.22
C TYR A 42 -34.96 -1.44 -14.81
N GLY A 43 -35.42 -0.30 -14.29
CA GLY A 43 -36.01 -0.19 -12.96
C GLY A 43 -35.00 -0.42 -11.82
N VAL A 44 -33.77 0.03 -12.00
CA VAL A 44 -32.68 -0.11 -11.01
C VAL A 44 -32.62 1.14 -10.13
N GLU A 45 -32.79 0.96 -8.84
CA GLU A 45 -32.70 2.05 -7.85
C GLU A 45 -31.22 2.31 -7.47
N MET A 46 -30.80 3.58 -7.51
CA MET A 46 -29.49 3.97 -6.97
C MET A 46 -29.60 4.15 -5.46
N ILE A 47 -28.94 3.28 -4.69
CA ILE A 47 -28.92 3.30 -3.23
C ILE A 47 -27.55 3.81 -2.70
N GLY A 48 -27.50 4.21 -1.45
CA GLY A 48 -26.28 4.73 -0.80
C GLY A 48 -26.15 6.25 -0.94
N CYS A 49 -26.29 6.79 -2.14
CA CYS A 49 -26.31 8.22 -2.42
C CYS A 49 -27.02 8.45 -3.74
N ASP A 50 -27.91 9.42 -3.83
CA ASP A 50 -28.61 9.74 -5.06
C ASP A 50 -27.77 10.63 -6.00
N LEU A 51 -28.22 10.73 -7.26
CA LEU A 51 -27.51 11.51 -8.28
C LEU A 51 -27.36 12.99 -7.88
N ALA A 52 -28.39 13.59 -7.30
CA ALA A 52 -28.36 14.99 -6.93
C ALA A 52 -27.35 15.27 -5.81
N ALA A 53 -27.27 14.38 -4.80
CA ALA A 53 -26.29 14.46 -3.74
C ALA A 53 -24.86 14.25 -4.26
N ILE A 54 -24.67 13.31 -5.18
CA ILE A 54 -23.35 13.10 -5.83
C ILE A 54 -22.92 14.37 -6.57
N GLU A 55 -23.79 14.95 -7.38
CA GLU A 55 -23.48 16.16 -8.14
C GLU A 55 -23.17 17.35 -7.22
N ARG A 56 -23.96 17.56 -6.15
CA ARG A 56 -23.69 18.62 -5.18
C ARG A 56 -22.39 18.42 -4.41
N GLY A 57 -21.99 17.20 -4.15
CA GLY A 57 -20.73 16.88 -3.48
C GLY A 57 -19.50 17.00 -4.38
N GLU A 58 -19.61 16.60 -5.65
CA GLU A 58 -18.48 16.52 -6.60
C GLU A 58 -18.30 17.80 -7.43
N ASP A 59 -19.38 18.52 -7.77
CA ASP A 59 -19.29 19.78 -8.48
C ASP A 59 -18.91 20.92 -7.54
N ARG A 60 -17.77 21.53 -7.78
CA ARG A 60 -17.18 22.56 -6.90
C ARG A 60 -18.09 23.78 -6.75
N LYS A 61 -18.79 24.17 -7.81
CA LYS A 61 -19.70 25.32 -7.79
C LYS A 61 -20.93 25.05 -6.94
N LEU A 62 -21.57 23.91 -7.19
CA LEU A 62 -22.74 23.47 -6.42
C LEU A 62 -22.37 23.23 -4.95
N PHE A 63 -21.18 22.68 -4.69
CA PHE A 63 -20.68 22.52 -3.33
C PHE A 63 -20.49 23.86 -2.61
N ASN A 64 -19.84 24.84 -3.24
CA ASN A 64 -19.62 26.16 -2.66
C ASN A 64 -20.93 26.89 -2.41
N GLU A 65 -21.92 26.77 -3.31
CA GLU A 65 -23.27 27.33 -3.11
C GLU A 65 -23.94 26.68 -1.90
N ALA A 66 -23.89 25.36 -1.78
CA ALA A 66 -24.41 24.61 -0.63
C ALA A 66 -23.76 25.03 0.70
N MET A 67 -22.44 25.24 0.72
CA MET A 67 -21.74 25.71 1.93
C MET A 67 -22.20 27.12 2.33
N ALA A 68 -22.35 28.00 1.37
CA ALA A 68 -22.87 29.35 1.62
C ALA A 68 -24.31 29.36 2.20
N GLU A 69 -25.17 28.45 1.74
CA GLU A 69 -26.55 28.31 2.22
C GLU A 69 -26.63 27.95 3.72
N ILE A 70 -25.68 27.17 4.21
CA ILE A 70 -25.59 26.75 5.62
C ILE A 70 -24.61 27.59 6.44
N GLY A 71 -24.07 28.68 5.85
CA GLY A 71 -23.22 29.63 6.55
C GLY A 71 -21.83 29.14 6.87
N LEU A 72 -21.33 28.18 6.11
CA LEU A 72 -19.96 27.67 6.20
C LEU A 72 -19.05 28.34 5.16
N GLU A 73 -17.80 28.58 5.54
CA GLU A 73 -16.83 29.25 4.69
C GLU A 73 -16.00 28.25 3.90
N VAL A 74 -15.75 28.58 2.64
CA VAL A 74 -14.80 27.93 1.74
C VAL A 74 -13.73 28.95 1.33
N ALA A 75 -12.60 28.50 0.80
CA ALA A 75 -11.58 29.39 0.26
C ALA A 75 -12.18 30.31 -0.84
N ARG A 76 -11.85 31.61 -0.81
CA ARG A 76 -12.33 32.55 -1.82
C ARG A 76 -11.86 32.15 -3.20
N SER A 77 -12.74 32.13 -4.18
CA SER A 77 -12.43 31.59 -5.50
C SER A 77 -13.22 32.26 -6.62
N GLY A 78 -12.88 31.88 -7.85
CA GLY A 78 -13.60 32.21 -9.05
C GLY A 78 -13.19 31.34 -10.22
N TYR A 79 -14.11 31.21 -11.19
CA TYR A 79 -13.83 30.42 -12.41
C TYR A 79 -13.26 31.29 -13.51
N ALA A 80 -12.16 30.89 -14.10
CA ALA A 80 -11.50 31.52 -15.22
C ALA A 80 -11.67 30.69 -16.50
N TYR A 81 -12.11 31.32 -17.56
CA TYR A 81 -12.23 30.75 -18.92
C TYR A 81 -11.16 31.30 -19.85
N SER A 82 -10.37 32.22 -19.35
CA SER A 82 -9.23 32.85 -20.04
C SER A 82 -8.14 33.20 -19.02
N VAL A 83 -6.93 33.49 -19.52
CA VAL A 83 -5.83 34.00 -18.67
C VAL A 83 -6.23 35.34 -18.04
N ALA A 84 -6.91 36.20 -18.79
CA ALA A 84 -7.35 37.51 -18.29
C ALA A 84 -8.38 37.40 -17.15
N ASP A 85 -9.30 36.41 -17.21
CA ASP A 85 -10.21 36.14 -16.10
C ASP A 85 -9.44 35.71 -14.85
N ALA A 86 -8.45 34.81 -15.03
CA ALA A 86 -7.61 34.34 -13.94
C ALA A 86 -6.80 35.44 -13.27
N GLU A 87 -6.25 36.37 -14.04
CA GLU A 87 -5.55 37.57 -13.55
C GLU A 87 -6.49 38.45 -12.68
N ALA A 88 -7.72 38.69 -13.15
CA ALA A 88 -8.70 39.48 -12.41
C ALA A 88 -9.15 38.79 -11.10
N ILE A 89 -9.24 37.47 -11.10
CA ILE A 89 -9.55 36.69 -9.89
C ILE A 89 -8.37 36.74 -8.93
N ALA A 90 -7.13 36.57 -9.43
CA ALA A 90 -5.92 36.59 -8.61
C ALA A 90 -5.72 37.96 -7.92
N GLU A 91 -6.06 39.08 -8.58
CA GLU A 91 -6.07 40.39 -7.92
C GLU A 91 -6.99 40.47 -6.72
N ARG A 92 -8.10 39.74 -6.73
CA ARG A 92 -9.09 39.68 -5.65
C ARG A 92 -8.71 38.71 -4.53
N VAL A 93 -8.22 37.50 -4.87
CA VAL A 93 -7.91 36.45 -3.89
C VAL A 93 -6.49 36.58 -3.33
N GLY A 94 -5.57 37.21 -4.06
CA GLY A 94 -4.16 37.41 -3.71
C GLY A 94 -3.26 36.24 -4.12
N TYR A 95 -1.96 36.41 -3.89
CA TYR A 95 -0.94 35.37 -4.07
C TYR A 95 -0.44 34.90 -2.70
N PRO A 96 -0.07 33.62 -2.58
CA PRO A 96 -0.22 32.54 -3.58
C PRO A 96 -1.68 32.18 -3.83
N CYS A 97 -1.98 31.67 -5.03
CA CYS A 97 -3.31 31.15 -5.35
C CYS A 97 -3.23 29.72 -5.92
N VAL A 98 -4.24 28.93 -5.67
CA VAL A 98 -4.38 27.55 -6.12
C VAL A 98 -5.17 27.53 -7.42
N LEU A 99 -4.67 26.79 -8.40
CA LEU A 99 -5.25 26.66 -9.74
C LEU A 99 -5.67 25.20 -9.94
N ARG A 100 -6.96 25.00 -10.25
CA ARG A 100 -7.53 23.66 -10.43
C ARG A 100 -8.33 23.60 -11.73
N PRO A 101 -7.78 22.98 -12.79
CA PRO A 101 -8.57 22.73 -13.99
C PRO A 101 -9.78 21.84 -13.68
N SER A 102 -10.95 22.22 -14.18
CA SER A 102 -12.17 21.44 -13.96
C SER A 102 -12.16 20.13 -14.76
N PHE A 103 -12.69 19.06 -14.14
CA PHE A 103 -12.87 17.75 -14.75
C PHE A 103 -11.57 17.04 -15.18
N THR A 104 -10.42 17.38 -14.59
CA THR A 104 -9.16 16.67 -14.80
C THR A 104 -8.97 15.55 -13.75
N LEU A 105 -8.35 14.45 -14.18
CA LEU A 105 -8.05 13.32 -13.29
C LEU A 105 -6.84 13.63 -12.39
N GLY A 106 -7.01 13.41 -11.08
CA GLY A 106 -5.91 13.48 -10.12
C GLY A 106 -5.24 14.85 -9.98
N GLY A 107 -5.95 15.95 -10.34
CA GLY A 107 -5.41 17.31 -10.25
C GLY A 107 -4.44 17.67 -11.37
N ALA A 108 -4.46 16.94 -12.50
CA ALA A 108 -3.58 17.20 -13.63
C ALA A 108 -3.75 18.65 -14.17
N GLY A 109 -2.63 19.33 -14.41
CA GLY A 109 -2.59 20.71 -14.89
C GLY A 109 -2.88 21.78 -13.81
N GLY A 110 -3.10 21.36 -12.56
CA GLY A 110 -3.24 22.25 -11.42
C GLY A 110 -1.91 22.57 -10.76
N GLY A 111 -1.91 23.55 -9.86
CA GLY A 111 -0.74 23.95 -9.09
C GLY A 111 -0.98 25.15 -8.20
N ILE A 112 0.07 25.59 -7.53
CA ILE A 112 0.07 26.84 -6.74
C ILE A 112 0.91 27.87 -7.45
N ALA A 113 0.35 29.04 -7.71
CA ALA A 113 1.05 30.18 -8.29
C ALA A 113 1.43 31.18 -7.19
N HIS A 114 2.71 31.39 -7.01
CA HIS A 114 3.27 32.38 -6.08
C HIS A 114 3.52 33.74 -6.77
N THR A 115 3.62 33.73 -8.10
CA THR A 115 3.87 34.89 -8.93
C THR A 115 2.90 34.98 -10.11
N HIS A 116 2.82 36.16 -10.71
CA HIS A 116 2.00 36.40 -11.91
C HIS A 116 2.43 35.49 -13.09
N GLU A 117 3.73 35.33 -13.30
CA GLU A 117 4.29 34.48 -14.36
C GLU A 117 3.90 33.00 -14.19
N GLU A 118 3.94 32.51 -12.95
CA GLU A 118 3.50 31.17 -12.63
C GLU A 118 1.98 31.01 -12.87
N LEU A 119 1.18 32.00 -12.49
CA LEU A 119 -0.27 32.03 -12.75
C LEU A 119 -0.56 31.84 -14.24
N VAL A 120 0.08 32.69 -15.09
CA VAL A 120 -0.13 32.64 -16.55
C VAL A 120 0.25 31.27 -17.12
N SER A 121 1.39 30.73 -16.69
CA SER A 121 1.88 29.43 -17.16
C SER A 121 0.92 28.28 -16.80
N ILE A 122 0.54 28.19 -15.53
CA ILE A 122 -0.31 27.09 -15.02
C ILE A 122 -1.74 27.20 -15.60
N VAL A 123 -2.32 28.42 -15.65
CA VAL A 123 -3.66 28.63 -16.22
C VAL A 123 -3.70 28.27 -17.69
N SER A 124 -2.69 28.66 -18.47
CA SER A 124 -2.64 28.33 -19.90
C SER A 124 -2.67 26.83 -20.13
N GLN A 125 -1.84 26.08 -19.39
CA GLN A 125 -1.83 24.63 -19.45
C GLN A 125 -3.14 24.02 -18.93
N GLY A 126 -3.67 24.55 -17.82
CA GLY A 126 -4.91 24.07 -17.21
C GLY A 126 -6.13 24.22 -18.12
N LEU A 127 -6.24 25.34 -18.84
CA LEU A 127 -7.31 25.56 -19.81
C LEU A 127 -7.25 24.58 -21.00
N GLU A 128 -6.05 24.21 -21.44
CA GLU A 128 -5.87 23.20 -22.50
C GLU A 128 -6.25 21.79 -22.03
N LEU A 129 -5.91 21.45 -20.78
CA LEU A 129 -6.16 20.14 -20.21
C LEU A 129 -7.61 19.95 -19.74
N SER A 130 -8.31 21.01 -19.39
CA SER A 130 -9.71 20.93 -18.95
C SER A 130 -10.65 20.67 -20.13
N PRO A 131 -11.45 19.61 -20.11
CA PRO A 131 -12.46 19.37 -21.14
C PRO A 131 -13.50 20.50 -21.24
N ALA A 132 -13.71 21.25 -20.16
CA ALA A 132 -14.61 22.40 -20.12
C ALA A 132 -13.92 23.73 -20.44
N HIS A 133 -12.60 23.74 -20.69
CA HIS A 133 -11.78 24.94 -20.83
C HIS A 133 -11.96 25.93 -19.67
N GLU A 134 -11.95 25.38 -18.45
CA GLU A 134 -12.25 26.11 -17.23
C GLU A 134 -11.19 25.81 -16.17
N VAL A 135 -10.73 26.83 -15.45
CA VAL A 135 -9.82 26.71 -14.30
C VAL A 135 -10.39 27.47 -13.12
N LEU A 136 -10.52 26.78 -11.97
CA LEU A 136 -10.83 27.43 -10.70
C LEU A 136 -9.55 28.12 -10.18
N VAL A 137 -9.66 29.39 -9.86
CA VAL A 137 -8.62 30.19 -9.19
C VAL A 137 -9.08 30.43 -7.76
N GLU A 138 -8.33 29.94 -6.79
CA GLU A 138 -8.72 29.90 -5.38
C GLU A 138 -7.61 30.51 -4.52
N GLU A 139 -7.97 31.23 -3.43
CA GLU A 139 -6.97 31.69 -2.48
C GLU A 139 -6.21 30.50 -1.87
N SER A 140 -4.91 30.65 -1.70
CA SER A 140 -4.10 29.61 -1.08
C SER A 140 -4.26 29.65 0.43
N ILE A 141 -4.53 28.49 0.99
CA ILE A 141 -4.45 28.23 2.42
C ILE A 141 -3.19 27.40 2.75
N GLU A 142 -2.16 27.51 1.91
CA GLU A 142 -0.86 26.88 2.13
C GLU A 142 -0.32 27.26 3.52
N GLY A 143 0.19 26.28 4.23
CA GLY A 143 0.69 26.44 5.58
C GLY A 143 -0.39 26.36 6.67
N TRP A 144 -1.68 26.29 6.31
CA TRP A 144 -2.74 26.01 7.29
C TRP A 144 -2.71 24.56 7.73
N LYS A 145 -3.28 24.28 8.89
CA LYS A 145 -3.42 22.91 9.40
C LYS A 145 -4.54 22.20 8.65
N GLU A 146 -4.34 20.91 8.34
CA GLU A 146 -5.32 20.10 7.60
C GLU A 146 -5.88 18.99 8.47
N TYR A 147 -7.20 18.85 8.46
CA TYR A 147 -7.96 17.84 9.18
C TYR A 147 -9.00 17.18 8.29
N GLU A 148 -9.29 15.93 8.61
CA GLU A 148 -10.36 15.16 7.97
C GLU A 148 -11.30 14.58 9.02
N MET A 149 -12.61 14.54 8.70
CA MET A 149 -13.62 13.85 9.47
C MET A 149 -14.26 12.75 8.63
N GLU A 150 -14.21 11.53 9.12
CA GLU A 150 -14.97 10.41 8.55
C GLU A 150 -16.35 10.39 9.23
N VAL A 151 -17.41 10.55 8.44
CA VAL A 151 -18.76 10.81 8.91
C VAL A 151 -19.71 9.73 8.42
N MET A 152 -20.60 9.26 9.29
CA MET A 152 -21.70 8.36 8.92
C MET A 152 -23.05 9.05 9.19
N ARG A 153 -23.99 8.92 8.26
CA ARG A 153 -25.35 9.43 8.44
C ARG A 153 -26.37 8.49 7.82
N ASP A 154 -27.49 8.26 8.51
CA ASP A 154 -28.61 7.46 8.02
C ASP A 154 -29.81 8.34 7.61
N HIS A 155 -30.82 7.71 7.02
CA HIS A 155 -32.05 8.36 6.56
C HIS A 155 -32.95 8.89 7.69
N ALA A 156 -32.77 8.38 8.93
CA ALA A 156 -33.50 8.89 10.10
C ALA A 156 -32.86 10.16 10.69
N GLY A 157 -31.72 10.60 10.13
CA GLY A 157 -31.01 11.79 10.57
C GLY A 157 -29.99 11.56 11.67
N ASN A 158 -29.75 10.30 12.08
CA ASN A 158 -28.64 9.97 12.98
C ASN A 158 -27.32 10.22 12.26
N GLY A 159 -26.37 10.84 12.92
CA GLY A 159 -25.06 11.12 12.37
C GLY A 159 -23.97 11.05 13.43
N ILE A 160 -22.82 10.49 13.06
CA ILE A 160 -21.65 10.37 13.94
C ILE A 160 -20.37 10.71 13.19
N ILE A 161 -19.35 11.14 13.93
CA ILE A 161 -17.98 11.17 13.48
C ILE A 161 -17.33 9.83 13.85
N VAL A 162 -16.97 9.04 12.84
CA VAL A 162 -16.28 7.77 13.07
C VAL A 162 -14.84 8.01 13.55
N CYS A 163 -14.15 8.94 12.90
CA CYS A 163 -12.77 9.25 13.23
C CYS A 163 -12.40 10.67 12.78
N SER A 164 -11.63 11.37 13.61
CA SER A 164 -10.90 12.58 13.23
C SER A 164 -9.47 12.23 12.83
N ILE A 165 -8.98 12.82 11.77
CA ILE A 165 -7.64 12.59 11.22
C ILE A 165 -6.93 13.94 11.06
N GLU A 166 -5.66 13.99 11.41
CA GLU A 166 -4.82 15.18 11.29
C GLU A 166 -3.57 14.89 10.48
N ASN A 167 -3.24 15.78 9.56
CA ASN A 167 -2.01 15.71 8.80
C ASN A 167 -0.84 16.35 9.57
N LEU A 168 0.30 15.69 9.60
CA LEU A 168 1.55 16.28 10.10
C LEU A 168 1.99 17.43 9.19
N ASP A 169 1.88 17.21 7.87
CA ASP A 169 2.21 18.24 6.90
C ASP A 169 1.11 19.29 6.83
N PRO A 170 1.46 20.57 6.78
CA PRO A 170 0.49 21.63 6.53
C PRO A 170 -0.07 21.54 5.10
N MET A 171 -1.13 22.32 4.85
CA MET A 171 -1.72 22.47 3.51
C MET A 171 -0.66 22.82 2.48
N GLY A 172 -0.76 22.17 1.32
CA GLY A 172 0.21 22.23 0.21
C GLY A 172 0.77 20.87 -0.17
N VAL A 173 0.77 19.91 0.75
CA VAL A 173 1.07 18.48 0.49
C VAL A 173 -0.25 17.71 0.47
N HIS A 174 -0.47 16.90 -0.58
CA HIS A 174 -1.68 16.09 -0.69
C HIS A 174 -1.81 15.13 0.52
N THR A 175 -3.01 14.98 1.05
CA THR A 175 -3.27 14.15 2.24
C THR A 175 -2.79 12.69 2.07
N GLY A 176 -2.84 12.14 0.85
CA GLY A 176 -2.29 10.81 0.54
C GLY A 176 -0.77 10.71 0.66
N ASP A 177 -0.06 11.83 0.56
CA ASP A 177 1.41 11.93 0.70
C ASP A 177 1.82 12.42 2.10
N SER A 178 0.88 12.82 2.94
CA SER A 178 1.16 13.27 4.30
C SER A 178 1.22 12.11 5.29
N ILE A 179 2.07 12.26 6.31
CA ILE A 179 2.00 11.46 7.52
C ILE A 179 0.77 11.94 8.29
N THR A 180 -0.11 11.01 8.70
CA THR A 180 -1.33 11.37 9.39
C THR A 180 -1.45 10.68 10.74
N VAL A 181 -2.15 11.31 11.67
CA VAL A 181 -2.43 10.78 13.01
C VAL A 181 -3.94 10.75 13.24
N ALA A 182 -4.41 9.71 13.88
CA ALA A 182 -5.78 9.56 14.36
C ALA A 182 -5.80 9.06 15.81
N PRO A 183 -6.68 9.62 16.69
CA PRO A 183 -7.50 10.81 16.45
C PRO A 183 -6.65 12.09 16.34
N ALA A 184 -7.23 13.19 15.86
CA ALA A 184 -6.55 14.48 15.78
C ALA A 184 -6.04 14.91 17.17
N GLN A 185 -4.79 15.41 17.23
CA GLN A 185 -4.07 15.66 18.48
C GLN A 185 -3.98 17.14 18.87
N THR A 186 -4.08 18.05 17.90
CA THR A 186 -3.83 19.48 18.10
C THR A 186 -5.09 20.34 18.06
N LEU A 187 -6.27 19.73 18.06
CA LEU A 187 -7.55 20.41 18.19
C LEU A 187 -7.90 20.63 19.66
N THR A 188 -8.37 21.83 19.98
CA THR A 188 -9.13 22.04 21.23
C THR A 188 -10.51 21.40 21.09
N ASP A 189 -11.16 21.08 22.21
CA ASP A 189 -12.53 20.55 22.20
C ASP A 189 -13.50 21.50 21.45
N ARG A 190 -13.35 22.79 21.63
CA ARG A 190 -14.17 23.80 20.92
C ARG A 190 -13.99 23.75 19.40
N GLU A 191 -12.76 23.58 18.92
CA GLU A 191 -12.46 23.43 17.48
C GLU A 191 -13.01 22.11 16.95
N TYR A 192 -12.82 21.02 17.69
CA TYR A 192 -13.37 19.72 17.34
C TYR A 192 -14.91 19.76 17.21
N GLN A 193 -15.61 20.35 18.20
CA GLN A 193 -17.07 20.47 18.15
C GLN A 193 -17.58 21.32 16.97
N LYS A 194 -16.84 22.37 16.61
CA LYS A 194 -17.17 23.16 15.40
C LYS A 194 -17.05 22.32 14.12
N MET A 195 -15.98 21.53 14.00
CA MET A 195 -15.78 20.64 12.85
C MET A 195 -16.87 19.55 12.81
N ARG A 196 -17.20 18.99 13.96
CA ARG A 196 -18.25 17.98 14.11
C ARG A 196 -19.60 18.52 13.65
N ASP A 197 -20.01 19.69 14.16
CA ASP A 197 -21.24 20.33 13.78
C ASP A 197 -21.29 20.69 12.30
N ALA A 198 -20.19 21.22 11.76
CA ALA A 198 -20.04 21.51 10.33
C ALA A 198 -20.16 20.23 9.48
N SER A 199 -19.51 19.15 9.87
CA SER A 199 -19.58 17.87 9.15
C SER A 199 -21.00 17.32 9.06
N LEU A 200 -21.74 17.34 10.16
CA LEU A 200 -23.13 16.88 10.20
C LEU A 200 -24.06 17.80 9.40
N ALA A 201 -23.82 19.10 9.43
CA ALA A 201 -24.59 20.09 8.64
C ALA A 201 -24.31 19.89 7.13
N ILE A 202 -23.07 19.64 6.72
CA ILE A 202 -22.68 19.36 5.33
C ILE A 202 -23.37 18.10 4.83
N MET A 203 -23.31 17.01 5.60
CA MET A 203 -23.96 15.75 5.22
C MET A 203 -25.47 15.92 4.97
N ARG A 204 -26.13 16.71 5.81
CA ARG A 204 -27.55 17.00 5.68
C ARG A 204 -27.84 17.87 4.46
N GLU A 205 -27.03 18.90 4.23
CA GLU A 205 -27.25 19.87 3.14
C GLU A 205 -26.98 19.22 1.77
N ILE A 206 -25.92 18.45 1.65
CA ILE A 206 -25.60 17.70 0.41
C ILE A 206 -26.64 16.61 0.14
N GLY A 207 -27.24 16.04 1.20
CA GLY A 207 -28.26 15.01 1.07
C GLY A 207 -27.70 13.59 1.14
N VAL A 208 -26.54 13.39 1.77
CA VAL A 208 -26.03 12.03 2.05
C VAL A 208 -26.80 11.47 3.25
N GLU A 209 -27.66 10.50 2.99
CA GLU A 209 -28.57 9.91 3.99
C GLU A 209 -28.30 8.43 4.24
N THR A 210 -27.43 7.82 3.48
CA THR A 210 -27.27 6.37 3.43
C THR A 210 -25.82 5.96 3.32
N GLY A 211 -24.97 6.46 4.19
CA GLY A 211 -23.62 5.98 4.21
C GLY A 211 -22.57 6.93 4.78
N GLY A 212 -21.33 6.65 4.44
CA GLY A 212 -20.16 7.34 4.89
C GLY A 212 -19.64 8.37 3.90
N SER A 213 -19.02 9.41 4.43
CA SER A 213 -18.36 10.46 3.67
C SER A 213 -17.12 10.94 4.40
N ASN A 214 -16.23 11.52 3.64
CA ASN A 214 -15.05 12.21 4.15
C ASN A 214 -15.22 13.72 3.95
N VAL A 215 -15.00 14.50 5.01
CA VAL A 215 -15.04 15.97 4.98
C VAL A 215 -13.66 16.50 5.36
N GLN A 216 -13.09 17.38 4.52
CA GLN A 216 -11.77 17.96 4.72
C GLN A 216 -11.86 19.43 5.11
N PHE A 217 -11.03 19.80 6.10
CA PHE A 217 -10.99 21.11 6.72
C PHE A 217 -9.60 21.73 6.71
N GLY A 218 -9.51 23.03 6.47
CA GLY A 218 -8.33 23.84 6.74
C GLY A 218 -8.54 24.72 7.97
N VAL A 219 -7.56 24.79 8.85
CA VAL A 219 -7.57 25.65 10.04
C VAL A 219 -6.38 26.60 10.01
N ASN A 220 -6.66 27.90 10.06
CA ASN A 220 -5.62 28.91 10.14
C ASN A 220 -4.93 28.84 11.51
N PRO A 221 -3.62 28.52 11.56
CA PRO A 221 -2.92 28.40 12.84
C PRO A 221 -2.78 29.70 13.62
N ALA A 222 -2.95 30.86 12.97
CA ALA A 222 -2.81 32.16 13.60
C ALA A 222 -4.06 32.60 14.37
N ASN A 223 -5.27 32.24 13.92
CA ASN A 223 -6.52 32.76 14.47
C ASN A 223 -7.63 31.69 14.66
N GLY A 224 -7.39 30.44 14.23
CA GLY A 224 -8.37 29.36 14.32
C GLY A 224 -9.53 29.46 13.32
N GLU A 225 -9.39 30.28 12.27
CA GLU A 225 -10.36 30.35 11.17
C GLU A 225 -10.47 28.98 10.49
N LEU A 226 -11.71 28.54 10.25
CA LEU A 226 -12.04 27.24 9.68
C LEU A 226 -12.61 27.41 8.28
N VAL A 227 -12.06 26.72 7.31
CA VAL A 227 -12.62 26.62 5.96
C VAL A 227 -12.87 25.16 5.58
N ILE A 228 -13.94 24.96 4.80
CA ILE A 228 -14.25 23.66 4.21
C ILE A 228 -13.48 23.52 2.90
N ILE A 229 -12.75 22.44 2.72
CA ILE A 229 -11.97 22.18 1.50
C ILE A 229 -12.81 21.40 0.50
N GLU A 230 -13.28 20.23 0.91
CA GLU A 230 -14.11 19.37 0.07
C GLU A 230 -14.82 18.31 0.91
N MET A 231 -15.78 17.67 0.27
CA MET A 231 -16.48 16.51 0.80
C MET A 231 -16.54 15.43 -0.30
N ASN A 232 -16.26 14.20 0.08
CA ASN A 232 -16.37 13.05 -0.82
C ASN A 232 -17.63 12.24 -0.45
N PRO A 233 -18.69 12.19 -1.29
CA PRO A 233 -19.95 11.49 -0.97
C PRO A 233 -19.81 9.96 -1.20
N ARG A 234 -18.73 9.39 -0.76
CA ARG A 234 -18.35 7.98 -0.94
C ARG A 234 -17.30 7.58 0.08
N VAL A 235 -17.10 6.28 0.26
CA VAL A 235 -15.94 5.80 1.01
C VAL A 235 -14.64 6.13 0.26
N SER A 236 -13.61 6.42 1.01
CA SER A 236 -12.29 6.84 0.53
C SER A 236 -11.18 5.99 1.15
N ARG A 237 -9.92 6.30 0.83
CA ARG A 237 -8.78 5.67 1.51
C ARG A 237 -8.76 5.98 3.00
N SER A 238 -9.10 7.20 3.39
CA SER A 238 -9.22 7.59 4.79
C SER A 238 -10.35 6.83 5.50
N SER A 239 -11.40 6.42 4.81
CA SER A 239 -12.42 5.53 5.38
C SER A 239 -11.88 4.15 5.72
N ALA A 240 -10.97 3.59 4.90
CA ALA A 240 -10.28 2.35 5.21
C ALA A 240 -9.38 2.51 6.44
N LEU A 241 -8.58 3.58 6.48
CA LEU A 241 -7.75 3.92 7.64
C LEU A 241 -8.60 4.06 8.91
N ALA A 242 -9.68 4.84 8.85
CA ALA A 242 -10.58 5.07 9.99
C ALA A 242 -11.23 3.77 10.48
N SER A 243 -11.63 2.88 9.56
CA SER A 243 -12.19 1.57 9.91
C SER A 243 -11.18 0.71 10.67
N LYS A 244 -9.93 0.67 10.21
CA LYS A 244 -8.86 -0.09 10.88
C LYS A 244 -8.43 0.55 12.19
N ALA A 245 -8.38 1.89 12.24
CA ALA A 245 -8.02 2.64 13.44
C ALA A 245 -9.03 2.48 14.57
N THR A 246 -10.31 2.46 14.26
CA THR A 246 -11.40 2.44 15.26
C THR A 246 -12.03 1.07 15.48
N GLY A 247 -11.80 0.12 14.58
CA GLY A 247 -12.56 -1.13 14.52
C GLY A 247 -14.00 -0.95 14.00
N TYR A 248 -14.47 0.29 13.77
CA TYR A 248 -15.79 0.58 13.23
C TYR A 248 -15.85 0.26 11.74
N PRO A 249 -16.63 -0.74 11.28
CA PRO A 249 -16.57 -1.22 9.90
C PRO A 249 -17.42 -0.35 8.96
N ILE A 250 -16.88 0.81 8.56
CA ILE A 250 -17.59 1.83 7.77
C ILE A 250 -18.31 1.24 6.56
N ALA A 251 -17.63 0.45 5.73
CA ALA A 251 -18.22 -0.11 4.52
C ALA A 251 -19.40 -1.05 4.81
N LYS A 252 -19.31 -1.90 5.84
CA LYS A 252 -20.37 -2.82 6.24
C LYS A 252 -21.58 -2.07 6.79
N VAL A 253 -21.34 -1.04 7.62
CA VAL A 253 -22.39 -0.18 8.16
C VAL A 253 -23.06 0.61 7.04
N ALA A 254 -22.28 1.21 6.12
CA ALA A 254 -22.82 1.93 4.96
C ALA A 254 -23.70 1.04 4.07
N ALA A 255 -23.31 -0.21 3.83
CA ALA A 255 -24.10 -1.16 3.05
C ALA A 255 -25.45 -1.48 3.74
N ARG A 256 -25.48 -1.63 5.05
CA ARG A 256 -26.71 -1.85 5.80
C ARG A 256 -27.62 -0.62 5.80
N ILE A 257 -27.05 0.57 5.96
CA ILE A 257 -27.83 1.83 5.85
C ILE A 257 -28.44 1.95 4.46
N ALA A 258 -27.67 1.63 3.41
CA ALA A 258 -28.14 1.71 2.03
C ALA A 258 -29.37 0.82 1.72
N VAL A 259 -29.54 -0.28 2.47
CA VAL A 259 -30.72 -1.15 2.36
C VAL A 259 -31.79 -0.88 3.40
N GLY A 260 -31.73 0.23 4.15
CA GLY A 260 -32.80 0.77 4.96
C GLY A 260 -32.67 0.64 6.47
N TYR A 261 -31.54 0.11 6.99
CA TYR A 261 -31.27 0.12 8.43
C TYR A 261 -30.86 1.51 8.91
N THR A 262 -31.13 1.80 10.17
CA THR A 262 -30.65 3.00 10.85
C THR A 262 -29.46 2.67 11.76
N LEU A 263 -28.66 3.68 12.11
CA LEU A 263 -27.45 3.49 12.93
C LEU A 263 -27.75 2.88 14.31
N ASP A 264 -28.92 3.17 14.88
CA ASP A 264 -29.38 2.63 16.16
C ASP A 264 -29.95 1.20 16.09
N GLU A 265 -30.15 0.67 14.88
CA GLU A 265 -30.53 -0.73 14.64
C GLU A 265 -29.32 -1.64 14.34
N ILE A 266 -28.18 -1.06 13.94
CA ILE A 266 -26.99 -1.81 13.56
C ILE A 266 -26.09 -2.04 14.77
N VAL A 267 -25.89 -3.31 15.14
CA VAL A 267 -25.00 -3.67 16.25
C VAL A 267 -23.54 -3.46 15.86
N ASN A 268 -22.75 -2.84 16.73
CA ASN A 268 -21.31 -2.74 16.58
C ASN A 268 -20.66 -4.13 16.78
N GLN A 269 -20.00 -4.62 15.72
CA GLN A 269 -19.42 -5.97 15.75
C GLN A 269 -18.23 -6.11 16.70
N VAL A 270 -17.52 -5.01 16.99
CA VAL A 270 -16.35 -5.04 17.89
C VAL A 270 -16.76 -5.32 19.34
N THR A 271 -17.83 -4.69 19.80
CA THR A 271 -18.32 -4.85 21.18
C THR A 271 -19.40 -5.91 21.30
N GLY A 272 -20.16 -6.16 20.24
CA GLY A 272 -21.34 -7.03 20.23
C GLY A 272 -22.51 -6.56 21.10
N LYS A 273 -22.39 -5.41 21.77
CA LYS A 273 -23.33 -4.87 22.75
C LYS A 273 -23.76 -3.42 22.46
N THR A 274 -22.92 -2.65 21.83
CA THR A 274 -23.22 -1.27 21.43
C THR A 274 -23.77 -1.22 20.00
N TYR A 275 -24.22 -0.05 19.58
CA TYR A 275 -24.80 0.16 18.25
C TYR A 275 -23.94 1.11 17.42
N ALA A 276 -24.12 1.08 16.12
CA ALA A 276 -23.37 1.92 15.17
C ALA A 276 -23.61 3.43 15.36
N CYS A 277 -24.63 3.84 16.10
CA CYS A 277 -24.89 5.23 16.48
C CYS A 277 -23.99 5.75 17.60
N PHE A 278 -23.21 4.89 18.25
CA PHE A 278 -22.24 5.30 19.28
C PHE A 278 -20.99 5.81 18.61
N GLU A 279 -20.70 7.09 18.79
CA GLU A 279 -19.50 7.71 18.22
C GLU A 279 -18.24 7.12 18.83
N PRO A 280 -17.28 6.64 18.02
CA PRO A 280 -16.05 6.02 18.52
C PRO A 280 -15.23 6.97 19.39
N ALA A 281 -14.62 6.40 20.43
CA ALA A 281 -13.63 7.05 21.28
C ALA A 281 -12.39 6.14 21.37
N LEU A 282 -11.19 6.70 21.18
CA LEU A 282 -9.94 5.95 21.16
C LEU A 282 -9.05 6.38 22.33
N ASP A 283 -8.45 5.41 23.02
CA ASP A 283 -7.44 5.61 24.07
C ASP A 283 -6.02 5.23 23.60
N TYR A 284 -5.83 5.07 22.30
CA TYR A 284 -4.56 4.85 21.62
C TYR A 284 -4.41 5.80 20.43
N LEU A 285 -3.25 5.78 19.82
CA LEU A 285 -2.90 6.59 18.65
C LEU A 285 -2.62 5.72 17.44
N VAL A 286 -3.00 6.24 16.29
CA VAL A 286 -2.74 5.61 15.00
C VAL A 286 -1.94 6.56 14.13
N VAL A 287 -0.86 6.08 13.53
CA VAL A 287 -0.04 6.83 12.56
C VAL A 287 -0.06 6.11 11.23
N LYS A 288 -0.37 6.85 10.17
CA LYS A 288 -0.23 6.41 8.78
C LYS A 288 1.06 6.99 8.21
N PHE A 289 1.84 6.17 7.52
CA PHE A 289 3.05 6.57 6.81
C PHE A 289 2.97 6.16 5.34
N PRO A 290 3.08 7.10 4.38
CA PRO A 290 3.01 6.79 2.95
C PRO A 290 4.22 6.00 2.44
N LYS A 291 4.02 5.24 1.37
CA LYS A 291 5.07 4.59 0.58
C LYS A 291 5.11 5.19 -0.81
N TRP A 292 6.27 5.71 -1.21
CA TRP A 292 6.48 6.36 -2.51
C TRP A 292 7.30 5.47 -3.46
N PRO A 293 7.15 5.65 -4.79
CA PRO A 293 7.84 4.85 -5.80
C PRO A 293 9.21 5.42 -6.22
N PHE A 294 9.80 6.34 -5.46
CA PHE A 294 11.02 7.03 -5.85
C PHE A 294 12.28 6.15 -5.84
N ASP A 295 12.21 4.99 -5.22
CA ASP A 295 13.21 3.94 -5.33
C ASP A 295 13.26 3.33 -6.74
N LYS A 296 12.14 3.37 -7.47
CA LYS A 296 12.01 2.91 -8.86
C LYS A 296 12.25 4.02 -9.88
N PHE A 297 11.83 5.23 -9.58
CA PHE A 297 11.93 6.39 -10.46
C PHE A 297 12.99 7.36 -9.96
N VAL A 298 14.27 6.97 -10.07
CA VAL A 298 15.42 7.73 -9.52
C VAL A 298 15.59 9.14 -10.09
N TYR A 299 15.05 9.41 -11.28
CA TYR A 299 15.10 10.74 -11.93
C TYR A 299 13.83 11.55 -11.68
N ALA A 300 12.79 10.99 -11.08
CA ALA A 300 11.56 11.71 -10.78
C ALA A 300 11.82 12.85 -9.79
N LYS A 301 11.10 13.96 -9.96
CA LYS A 301 11.05 15.01 -8.95
C LYS A 301 10.38 14.49 -7.70
N ARG A 302 11.11 14.52 -6.58
CA ARG A 302 10.67 14.00 -5.26
C ARG A 302 9.84 15.01 -4.47
N ASN A 303 9.69 16.24 -4.93
CA ASN A 303 8.88 17.25 -4.26
C ASN A 303 7.41 16.79 -4.19
N LEU A 304 6.84 16.86 -3.00
CA LEU A 304 5.42 16.60 -2.76
C LEU A 304 4.64 17.89 -2.94
N GLY A 305 3.40 17.77 -3.37
CA GLY A 305 2.54 18.91 -3.66
C GLY A 305 1.07 18.50 -3.61
N THR A 306 0.24 19.21 -4.37
CA THR A 306 -1.21 18.98 -4.37
C THR A 306 -1.65 17.72 -5.11
N GLN A 307 -0.76 17.11 -5.90
CA GLN A 307 -1.01 15.85 -6.59
C GLN A 307 -0.37 14.69 -5.83
N MET A 308 -1.16 13.66 -5.54
CA MET A 308 -0.70 12.47 -4.82
C MET A 308 0.33 11.67 -5.63
N LYS A 309 1.47 11.33 -5.01
CA LYS A 309 2.55 10.53 -5.60
C LYS A 309 2.73 9.17 -4.93
N ALA A 310 2.25 8.98 -3.70
CA ALA A 310 2.35 7.71 -2.98
C ALA A 310 1.62 6.57 -3.71
N THR A 311 2.20 5.38 -3.65
CA THR A 311 1.63 4.14 -4.21
C THR A 311 0.88 3.31 -3.18
N GLY A 312 1.21 3.48 -1.90
CA GLY A 312 0.60 2.76 -0.79
C GLY A 312 0.94 3.41 0.53
N GLU A 313 0.56 2.74 1.60
CA GLU A 313 0.75 3.24 2.96
C GLU A 313 0.84 2.11 3.97
N VAL A 314 1.39 2.41 5.13
CA VAL A 314 1.31 1.59 6.33
C VAL A 314 0.61 2.36 7.43
N MET A 315 0.01 1.62 8.35
CA MET A 315 -0.58 2.14 9.56
C MET A 315 0.04 1.44 10.77
N SER A 316 0.19 2.14 11.85
CA SER A 316 0.64 1.57 13.12
C SER A 316 -0.22 2.10 14.27
N ILE A 317 -0.38 1.29 15.29
CA ILE A 317 -1.18 1.57 16.47
C ILE A 317 -0.28 1.47 17.70
N ALA A 318 -0.34 2.46 18.58
CA ALA A 318 0.43 2.48 19.82
C ALA A 318 -0.20 3.42 20.87
N ASP A 319 0.33 3.40 22.09
CA ASP A 319 -0.13 4.28 23.18
C ASP A 319 0.37 5.73 23.03
N THR A 320 1.46 5.94 22.28
CA THR A 320 2.08 7.26 22.08
C THR A 320 2.38 7.51 20.61
N PHE A 321 2.44 8.79 20.23
CA PHE A 321 2.81 9.19 18.88
C PHE A 321 4.22 8.72 18.51
N GLU A 322 5.17 8.84 19.43
CA GLU A 322 6.55 8.44 19.21
C GLU A 322 6.63 6.95 18.84
N MET A 323 6.00 6.08 19.60
CA MET A 323 5.97 4.64 19.33
C MET A 323 5.25 4.32 18.03
N ALA A 324 4.09 4.94 17.77
CA ALA A 324 3.33 4.74 16.55
C ALA A 324 4.14 5.17 15.32
N LEU A 325 4.82 6.32 15.37
CA LEU A 325 5.68 6.80 14.29
C LEU A 325 6.86 5.85 14.03
N MET A 326 7.52 5.38 15.08
CA MET A 326 8.66 4.45 14.98
C MET A 326 8.23 3.10 14.38
N LYS A 327 7.07 2.57 14.79
CA LYS A 327 6.46 1.38 14.17
C LYS A 327 6.16 1.60 12.69
N ALA A 328 5.56 2.74 12.33
CA ALA A 328 5.22 3.08 10.96
C ALA A 328 6.46 3.15 10.07
N VAL A 329 7.53 3.81 10.53
CA VAL A 329 8.78 3.95 9.79
C VAL A 329 9.40 2.58 9.51
N ARG A 330 9.54 1.70 10.53
CA ARG A 330 10.12 0.37 10.28
C ARG A 330 9.21 -0.54 9.46
N GLY A 331 7.89 -0.34 9.53
CA GLY A 331 6.91 -1.07 8.74
C GLY A 331 6.78 -0.62 7.29
N ALA A 332 7.26 0.58 6.95
CA ALA A 332 7.18 1.16 5.60
C ALA A 332 8.17 0.54 4.59
N GLU A 333 9.04 -0.34 5.04
CA GLU A 333 10.04 -1.02 4.20
C GLU A 333 10.93 -0.04 3.41
N ILE A 334 11.51 0.90 4.16
CA ILE A 334 12.47 1.89 3.67
C ILE A 334 13.87 1.67 4.24
N SER A 335 14.12 0.48 4.81
CA SER A 335 15.38 0.08 5.45
C SER A 335 15.79 0.97 6.63
N LEU A 336 14.83 1.52 7.34
CA LEU A 336 15.02 2.32 8.55
C LEU A 336 14.20 1.73 9.71
N ASP A 337 14.79 1.74 10.90
CA ASP A 337 14.15 1.36 12.16
C ASP A 337 14.09 2.50 13.18
N THR A 338 14.69 3.64 12.82
CA THR A 338 14.67 4.91 13.55
C THR A 338 14.51 6.07 12.58
N LEU A 339 14.43 7.30 13.12
CA LEU A 339 14.37 8.51 12.28
C LEU A 339 15.76 8.96 11.77
N ASN A 340 16.82 8.23 12.08
CA ASN A 340 18.16 8.51 11.58
C ASN A 340 18.33 7.94 10.16
N MET A 341 18.51 8.82 9.19
CA MET A 341 18.86 8.44 7.83
C MET A 341 20.37 8.58 7.62
N PRO A 342 21.12 7.47 7.50
CA PRO A 342 22.60 7.51 7.56
C PRO A 342 23.27 8.42 6.54
N LYS A 343 22.71 8.52 5.32
CA LYS A 343 23.28 9.38 4.27
C LYS A 343 23.31 10.86 4.63
N PHE A 344 22.37 11.32 5.50
CA PHE A 344 22.29 12.73 5.88
C PHE A 344 23.43 13.21 6.79
N ALA A 345 24.15 12.29 7.44
CA ALA A 345 25.33 12.64 8.20
C ALA A 345 26.40 13.37 7.36
N ASN A 346 26.43 13.11 6.05
CA ASN A 346 27.37 13.71 5.09
C ASN A 346 26.79 14.89 4.32
N TYR A 347 25.55 15.30 4.56
CA TYR A 347 24.93 16.43 3.88
C TYR A 347 25.25 17.73 4.59
N GLU A 348 25.47 18.80 3.80
CA GLU A 348 25.53 20.17 4.32
C GLU A 348 24.15 20.63 4.81
N ASP A 349 24.13 21.52 5.81
CA ASP A 349 22.85 22.04 6.35
C ASP A 349 21.98 22.66 5.27
N SER A 350 22.58 23.38 4.28
CA SER A 350 21.87 23.97 3.16
C SER A 350 21.09 22.94 2.31
N ALA A 351 21.66 21.75 2.12
CA ALA A 351 21.02 20.66 1.39
C ALA A 351 19.83 20.09 2.17
N LEU A 352 19.95 19.98 3.50
CA LEU A 352 18.85 19.54 4.37
C LEU A 352 17.70 20.54 4.37
N TRP A 353 18.01 21.84 4.49
CA TRP A 353 17.01 22.89 4.37
C TRP A 353 16.32 22.92 2.99
N GLN A 354 17.04 22.60 1.93
CA GLN A 354 16.45 22.49 0.59
C GLN A 354 15.44 21.33 0.51
N ILE A 355 15.72 20.19 1.16
CA ILE A 355 14.78 19.07 1.27
C ILE A 355 13.48 19.49 1.96
N LEU A 356 13.56 20.31 3.02
CA LEU A 356 12.38 20.85 3.69
C LEU A 356 11.61 21.83 2.80
N LYS A 357 12.31 22.70 2.07
CA LYS A 357 11.71 23.66 1.13
C LYS A 357 10.96 22.95 0.00
N ASP A 358 11.56 21.92 -0.56
CA ASP A 358 10.98 21.14 -1.66
C ASP A 358 9.90 20.16 -1.15
N ALA A 359 9.76 20.01 0.16
CA ALA A 359 8.84 19.06 0.82
C ALA A 359 8.95 17.66 0.22
N THR A 360 10.16 17.07 0.20
CA THR A 360 10.36 15.75 -0.37
C THR A 360 9.83 14.64 0.57
N ASP A 361 9.74 13.43 0.06
CA ASP A 361 9.40 12.22 0.85
C ASP A 361 10.39 11.95 2.01
N GLU A 362 11.58 12.53 1.97
CA GLU A 362 12.61 12.39 3.02
C GLU A 362 12.61 13.53 4.04
N ARG A 363 11.66 14.47 3.97
CA ARG A 363 11.62 15.67 4.81
C ARG A 363 11.60 15.40 6.31
N LEU A 364 10.90 14.34 6.74
CA LEU A 364 10.86 13.95 8.17
C LEU A 364 12.26 13.66 8.70
N PHE A 365 13.04 12.91 7.95
CA PHE A 365 14.40 12.50 8.33
C PHE A 365 15.39 13.67 8.25
N ALA A 366 15.20 14.58 7.29
CA ALA A 366 15.98 15.82 7.21
C ALA A 366 15.69 16.77 8.39
N ILE A 367 14.43 16.89 8.81
CA ILE A 367 14.04 17.61 10.03
C ILE A 367 14.77 17.03 11.23
N TYR A 368 14.72 15.71 11.40
CA TYR A 368 15.36 15.03 12.53
C TYR A 368 16.88 15.26 12.55
N GLU A 369 17.54 15.19 11.39
CA GLU A 369 18.99 15.47 11.28
C GLU A 369 19.34 16.93 11.63
N LEU A 370 18.55 17.90 11.14
CA LEU A 370 18.74 19.32 11.49
C LEU A 370 18.59 19.55 13.01
N MET A 371 17.56 18.97 13.64
CA MET A 371 17.37 19.05 15.08
C MET A 371 18.52 18.40 15.85
N LYS A 372 19.05 17.30 15.36
CA LYS A 372 20.23 16.62 15.91
C LYS A 372 21.48 17.51 15.88
N ARG A 373 21.61 18.37 14.86
CA ARG A 373 22.68 19.37 14.71
C ARG A 373 22.43 20.64 15.52
N GLY A 374 21.32 20.76 16.24
CA GLY A 374 21.02 21.84 17.14
C GLY A 374 20.03 22.88 16.61
N VAL A 375 19.42 22.67 15.43
CA VAL A 375 18.32 23.51 14.96
C VAL A 375 17.12 23.30 15.90
N THR A 376 16.51 24.38 16.34
CA THR A 376 15.39 24.33 17.28
C THR A 376 14.08 23.93 16.64
N THR A 377 13.16 23.37 17.42
CA THR A 377 11.79 23.07 16.98
C THR A 377 11.09 24.31 16.43
N LYS A 378 11.34 25.47 17.04
CA LYS A 378 10.77 26.74 16.58
C LYS A 378 11.27 27.14 15.18
N GLU A 379 12.57 27.01 14.91
CA GLU A 379 13.13 27.32 13.59
C GLU A 379 12.55 26.41 12.50
N ILE A 380 12.38 25.11 12.80
CA ILE A 380 11.71 24.17 11.90
C ILE A 380 10.26 24.57 11.68
N HIS A 381 9.52 24.86 12.75
CA HIS A 381 8.14 25.32 12.67
C HIS A 381 7.98 26.57 11.81
N ASP A 382 8.78 27.60 12.08
CA ASP A 382 8.74 28.87 11.36
C ASP A 382 9.02 28.69 9.86
N PHE A 383 9.81 27.69 9.50
CA PHE A 383 10.15 27.40 8.10
C PHE A 383 9.11 26.50 7.41
N THR A 384 8.61 25.48 8.09
CA THR A 384 7.75 24.43 7.49
C THR A 384 6.28 24.61 7.78
N MET A 385 5.91 25.38 8.80
CA MET A 385 4.57 25.48 9.38
C MET A 385 4.03 24.17 9.99
N ILE A 386 4.88 23.14 10.14
CA ILE A 386 4.52 21.92 10.89
C ILE A 386 4.24 22.30 12.34
N ASP A 387 3.13 21.80 12.91
CA ASP A 387 2.73 22.13 14.27
C ASP A 387 3.82 21.75 15.28
N MET A 388 4.05 22.63 16.25
CA MET A 388 5.03 22.46 17.31
C MET A 388 4.83 21.15 18.08
N TRP A 389 3.61 20.69 18.23
CA TRP A 389 3.30 19.45 18.94
C TRP A 389 4.05 18.25 18.30
N PHE A 390 4.02 18.12 16.97
CA PHE A 390 4.74 17.05 16.27
C PHE A 390 6.26 17.17 16.43
N LEU A 391 6.78 18.39 16.31
CA LEU A 391 8.21 18.65 16.43
C LEU A 391 8.71 18.36 17.85
N GLU A 392 7.94 18.67 18.88
CA GLU A 392 8.30 18.32 20.27
C GLU A 392 8.27 16.80 20.51
N LYS A 393 7.40 16.06 19.84
CA LYS A 393 7.42 14.59 19.85
C LYS A 393 8.71 14.02 19.24
N LEU A 394 9.18 14.60 18.13
CA LEU A 394 10.48 14.25 17.55
C LEU A 394 11.63 14.60 18.50
N ASN A 395 11.52 15.72 19.18
CA ASN A 395 12.50 16.15 20.17
C ASN A 395 12.60 15.18 21.37
N ASN A 396 11.48 14.56 21.79
CA ASN A 396 11.50 13.53 22.83
C ASN A 396 12.36 12.32 22.43
N LEU A 397 12.23 11.87 21.18
CA LEU A 397 13.07 10.79 20.63
C LEU A 397 14.54 11.18 20.61
N LEU A 398 14.84 12.38 20.13
CA LEU A 398 16.20 12.89 20.05
C LEU A 398 16.84 13.07 21.43
N ALA A 399 16.10 13.56 22.41
CA ALA A 399 16.56 13.69 23.80
C ALA A 399 16.91 12.32 24.40
N TYR A 400 16.07 11.33 24.15
CA TYR A 400 16.32 9.96 24.60
C TYR A 400 17.59 9.38 23.93
N GLU A 401 17.75 9.52 22.62
CA GLU A 401 18.95 9.05 21.91
C GLU A 401 20.23 9.70 22.42
N ARG A 402 20.20 11.01 22.74
CA ARG A 402 21.34 11.73 23.35
C ARG A 402 21.66 11.20 24.73
N GLU A 403 20.65 10.87 25.54
CA GLU A 403 20.83 10.32 26.89
C GLU A 403 21.52 8.96 26.87
N ILE A 404 21.17 8.08 25.92
CA ILE A 404 21.66 6.69 25.91
C ILE A 404 22.90 6.46 25.04
N LYS A 405 23.35 7.49 24.32
CA LYS A 405 24.42 7.37 23.34
C LYS A 405 25.73 6.88 23.98
N ASP A 406 26.33 5.85 23.36
CA ASP A 406 27.65 5.28 23.68
C ASP A 406 27.79 4.84 25.14
N GLN A 407 26.73 4.41 25.81
CA GLN A 407 26.77 3.90 27.18
C GLN A 407 25.77 2.77 27.42
N PRO A 408 26.10 1.84 28.37
CA PRO A 408 25.18 0.75 28.70
C PRO A 408 23.87 1.27 29.27
N LEU A 409 22.78 0.66 28.89
CA LEU A 409 21.45 1.01 29.36
C LEU A 409 21.18 0.54 30.79
N THR A 410 20.54 1.39 31.58
CA THR A 410 19.86 0.97 32.81
C THR A 410 18.54 0.28 32.44
N HIS A 411 17.97 -0.50 33.35
CA HIS A 411 16.65 -1.13 33.12
C HIS A 411 15.56 -0.08 32.81
N ALA A 412 15.54 1.02 33.56
CA ALA A 412 14.59 2.11 33.33
C ALA A 412 14.73 2.75 31.93
N GLN A 413 15.98 2.98 31.49
CA GLN A 413 16.24 3.49 30.13
C GLN A 413 15.82 2.51 29.06
N TYR A 414 16.11 1.22 29.23
CA TYR A 414 15.68 0.18 28.30
C TYR A 414 14.15 0.12 28.17
N THR A 415 13.43 0.05 29.30
CA THR A 415 11.96 0.05 29.32
C THR A 415 11.38 1.30 28.63
N ARG A 416 11.96 2.48 28.90
CA ARG A 416 11.56 3.72 28.25
C ARG A 416 11.81 3.68 26.75
N GLY A 417 12.93 3.12 26.29
CA GLY A 417 13.25 2.95 24.88
C GLY A 417 12.24 2.05 24.16
N LYS A 418 11.85 0.95 24.78
CA LYS A 418 10.80 0.06 24.24
C LYS A 418 9.45 0.80 24.12
N LYS A 419 9.06 1.56 25.13
CA LYS A 419 7.84 2.39 25.10
C LYS A 419 7.89 3.54 24.07
N LEU A 420 9.07 4.01 23.70
CA LEU A 420 9.28 4.98 22.63
C LEU A 420 9.30 4.33 21.23
N GLY A 421 9.27 3.00 21.16
CA GLY A 421 9.21 2.27 19.91
C GLY A 421 10.54 1.80 19.33
N TYR A 422 11.64 1.89 20.09
CA TYR A 422 12.95 1.38 19.67
C TYR A 422 13.00 -0.15 19.71
N THR A 423 13.56 -0.75 18.67
CA THR A 423 13.92 -2.17 18.66
C THR A 423 15.21 -2.41 19.45
N ASP A 424 15.44 -3.65 19.88
CA ASP A 424 16.69 -4.03 20.56
C ASP A 424 17.92 -3.81 19.66
N GLU A 425 17.75 -4.01 18.35
CA GLU A 425 18.80 -3.74 17.37
C GLU A 425 19.13 -2.23 17.29
N ALA A 426 18.11 -1.38 17.22
CA ALA A 426 18.29 0.07 17.23
C ALA A 426 18.94 0.55 18.52
N LEU A 427 18.50 0.06 19.68
CA LEU A 427 19.11 0.35 20.98
C LEU A 427 20.58 -0.07 21.03
N THR A 428 20.89 -1.28 20.55
CA THR A 428 22.27 -1.79 20.47
C THR A 428 23.16 -0.85 19.64
N ARG A 429 22.67 -0.40 18.51
CA ARG A 429 23.39 0.51 17.61
C ARG A 429 23.65 1.88 18.25
N ILE A 430 22.68 2.43 18.97
CA ILE A 430 22.79 3.76 19.60
C ILE A 430 23.68 3.73 20.85
N CYS A 431 23.49 2.76 21.72
CA CYS A 431 24.24 2.68 22.98
C CYS A 431 25.62 1.96 22.88
N GLY A 432 25.88 1.30 21.72
CA GLY A 432 27.14 0.60 21.46
C GLY A 432 27.27 -0.78 22.12
N THR A 433 26.28 -1.20 22.90
CA THR A 433 26.27 -2.49 23.62
C THR A 433 24.90 -3.14 23.55
N LYS A 434 24.87 -4.47 23.37
CA LYS A 434 23.61 -5.21 23.37
C LYS A 434 22.93 -5.12 24.73
N PRO A 435 21.64 -4.75 24.81
CA PRO A 435 20.91 -4.74 26.06
C PRO A 435 20.91 -6.13 26.73
N THR A 436 21.10 -6.15 28.05
CA THR A 436 21.05 -7.38 28.86
C THR A 436 19.64 -7.66 29.39
N PHE A 437 18.74 -6.69 29.25
CA PHE A 437 17.36 -6.78 29.66
C PHE A 437 16.50 -7.32 28.51
N ARG A 438 15.39 -7.96 28.86
CA ARG A 438 14.33 -8.31 27.91
C ARG A 438 13.00 -7.83 28.48
N HIS A 439 12.24 -7.18 27.63
CA HIS A 439 10.90 -6.73 27.94
C HIS A 439 9.96 -7.33 26.87
N GLU A 440 9.03 -8.16 27.32
CA GLU A 440 8.03 -8.74 26.42
C GLU A 440 6.94 -7.73 26.12
N ALA A 441 6.49 -7.71 24.86
CA ALA A 441 5.36 -6.89 24.47
C ALA A 441 4.07 -7.43 25.07
N THR A 442 3.15 -6.53 25.39
CA THR A 442 1.76 -6.85 25.71
C THR A 442 0.87 -6.42 24.56
N PHE A 443 -0.21 -7.15 24.33
CA PHE A 443 -1.11 -6.86 23.21
C PHE A 443 -2.46 -6.42 23.73
N LYS A 444 -2.93 -5.28 23.19
CA LYS A 444 -4.23 -4.70 23.49
C LYS A 444 -5.15 -4.85 22.29
N MET A 445 -6.44 -4.86 22.53
CA MET A 445 -7.45 -4.94 21.48
C MET A 445 -7.70 -3.55 20.89
N VAL A 446 -7.90 -3.50 19.57
CA VAL A 446 -8.49 -2.34 18.92
C VAL A 446 -9.93 -2.22 19.39
N ASP A 447 -10.26 -1.09 20.01
CA ASP A 447 -11.51 -0.88 20.72
C ASP A 447 -12.18 0.42 20.26
N THR A 448 -13.44 0.30 19.87
CA THR A 448 -14.24 1.42 19.40
C THR A 448 -14.68 2.35 20.55
N CYS A 449 -14.67 1.87 21.78
CA CYS A 449 -15.29 2.55 22.94
C CYS A 449 -14.29 2.88 24.07
N ALA A 450 -13.00 2.91 23.81
CA ALA A 450 -11.96 3.23 24.81
C ALA A 450 -12.07 2.42 26.13
N GLY A 451 -12.43 1.12 26.04
CA GLY A 451 -12.57 0.23 27.17
C GLY A 451 -13.89 0.36 27.96
N GLU A 452 -14.77 1.29 27.60
CA GLU A 452 -16.07 1.44 28.27
C GLU A 452 -16.97 0.21 28.09
N PHE A 453 -16.90 -0.40 26.92
CA PHE A 453 -17.50 -1.70 26.59
C PHE A 453 -16.41 -2.61 26.04
N ALA A 454 -16.19 -3.74 26.68
CA ALA A 454 -15.14 -4.67 26.26
C ALA A 454 -15.28 -5.09 24.80
N ALA A 455 -14.20 -5.01 24.05
CA ALA A 455 -14.12 -5.54 22.70
C ALA A 455 -14.18 -7.08 22.72
N THR A 456 -14.78 -7.67 21.70
CA THR A 456 -14.94 -9.14 21.59
C THR A 456 -14.27 -9.71 20.34
N THR A 457 -13.77 -8.85 19.45
CA THR A 457 -13.06 -9.23 18.23
C THR A 457 -11.56 -9.33 18.51
N PRO A 458 -10.92 -10.47 18.20
CA PRO A 458 -9.47 -10.64 18.38
C PRO A 458 -8.64 -9.85 17.34
N TYR A 459 -8.60 -8.55 17.52
CA TYR A 459 -7.87 -7.59 16.70
C TYR A 459 -6.92 -6.81 17.60
N PHE A 460 -5.61 -7.03 17.46
CA PHE A 460 -4.59 -6.63 18.41
C PHE A 460 -3.53 -5.71 17.85
N TYR A 461 -2.94 -4.91 18.75
CA TYR A 461 -1.71 -4.16 18.54
C TYR A 461 -0.79 -4.30 19.76
N GLY A 462 0.53 -4.25 19.54
CA GLY A 462 1.53 -4.42 20.57
C GLY A 462 1.90 -3.13 21.29
N THR A 463 2.07 -3.23 22.60
CA THR A 463 2.60 -2.19 23.49
C THR A 463 3.68 -2.76 24.39
N TYR A 464 4.31 -1.90 25.21
CA TYR A 464 5.31 -2.33 26.20
C TYR A 464 4.92 -1.88 27.62
N ASP A 465 3.62 -1.90 27.93
CA ASP A 465 3.17 -1.69 29.30
C ASP A 465 3.48 -2.92 30.16
N THR A 466 4.01 -2.69 31.34
CA THR A 466 4.26 -3.78 32.30
C THR A 466 3.06 -4.03 33.22
N PRO A 467 2.91 -5.24 33.74
CA PRO A 467 1.86 -5.54 34.74
C PRO A 467 1.95 -4.61 35.97
N GLU A 468 3.17 -4.24 36.40
CA GLU A 468 3.40 -3.31 37.53
C GLU A 468 2.88 -1.90 37.23
N GLN A 469 2.73 -1.54 35.95
CA GLN A 469 2.19 -0.28 35.46
C GLN A 469 0.71 -0.38 35.06
N GLY A 470 0.06 -1.52 35.35
CA GLY A 470 -1.34 -1.79 35.01
C GLY A 470 -1.55 -2.29 33.58
N GLY A 471 -0.48 -2.68 32.88
CA GLY A 471 -0.58 -3.28 31.56
C GLY A 471 -1.15 -4.69 31.61
N GLU A 472 -2.15 -4.94 30.79
CA GLU A 472 -2.76 -6.27 30.60
C GLU A 472 -2.48 -6.75 29.17
N ASN A 473 -2.24 -8.07 29.03
CA ASN A 473 -2.12 -8.69 27.73
C ASN A 473 -3.47 -9.32 27.34
N GLU A 474 -4.32 -8.57 26.67
CA GLU A 474 -5.69 -8.95 26.30
C GLU A 474 -5.71 -10.14 25.32
N ALA A 475 -4.65 -10.36 24.54
CA ALA A 475 -4.56 -11.51 23.64
C ALA A 475 -4.60 -12.85 24.40
N MET A 476 -4.15 -12.88 25.67
CA MET A 476 -4.15 -14.09 26.50
C MET A 476 -5.56 -14.64 26.78
N GLU A 477 -6.58 -13.81 26.64
CA GLU A 477 -7.98 -14.25 26.79
C GLU A 477 -8.43 -15.16 25.64
N PHE A 478 -7.77 -15.09 24.49
CA PHE A 478 -8.13 -15.82 23.28
C PHE A 478 -7.20 -16.99 22.96
N ILE A 479 -5.96 -16.95 23.44
CA ILE A 479 -4.93 -17.95 23.12
C ILE A 479 -5.30 -19.31 23.76
N GLY A 480 -5.24 -20.37 22.95
CA GLY A 480 -5.51 -21.75 23.37
C GLY A 480 -6.98 -22.09 23.66
N LYS A 481 -7.91 -21.16 23.41
CA LYS A 481 -9.34 -21.38 23.70
C LYS A 481 -10.05 -22.27 22.69
N SER A 482 -9.62 -22.25 21.43
CA SER A 482 -10.23 -23.04 20.35
C SER A 482 -9.91 -24.54 20.45
N GLY A 483 -8.78 -24.89 21.05
CA GLY A 483 -8.25 -26.27 21.07
C GLY A 483 -7.76 -26.75 19.68
N LYS A 484 -7.64 -25.85 18.70
CA LYS A 484 -7.15 -26.13 17.35
C LYS A 484 -5.65 -25.89 17.26
N GLU A 485 -5.00 -26.52 16.28
CA GLU A 485 -3.66 -26.12 15.86
C GLU A 485 -3.70 -24.73 15.22
N THR A 486 -2.66 -23.93 15.46
CA THR A 486 -2.60 -22.52 15.10
C THR A 486 -1.60 -22.27 13.99
N VAL A 487 -2.02 -21.54 12.96
CA VAL A 487 -1.17 -21.17 11.80
C VAL A 487 -1.11 -19.67 11.63
N MET A 488 0.10 -19.13 11.48
CA MET A 488 0.35 -17.72 11.12
C MET A 488 0.46 -17.55 9.61
N VAL A 489 -0.26 -16.56 9.10
CA VAL A 489 -0.18 -16.10 7.71
C VAL A 489 0.30 -14.66 7.70
N PHE A 490 1.31 -14.36 6.90
CA PHE A 490 1.86 -13.02 6.79
C PHE A 490 1.30 -12.29 5.58
N GLY A 491 0.92 -11.03 5.78
CA GLY A 491 0.55 -10.12 4.71
C GLY A 491 1.76 -9.62 3.92
N SER A 492 1.50 -8.72 2.97
CA SER A 492 2.51 -8.19 2.06
C SER A 492 3.05 -6.81 2.43
N GLY A 493 2.59 -6.23 3.54
CA GLY A 493 2.99 -4.87 3.93
C GLY A 493 2.42 -3.79 2.99
N PRO A 494 3.11 -2.66 2.83
CA PRO A 494 2.63 -1.56 2.00
C PRO A 494 2.58 -1.95 0.52
N ILE A 495 1.56 -1.47 -0.19
CA ILE A 495 1.47 -1.58 -1.64
C ILE A 495 2.61 -0.78 -2.26
N ARG A 496 3.37 -1.40 -3.16
CA ARG A 496 4.46 -0.80 -3.90
C ARG A 496 4.62 -1.44 -5.27
N ILE A 497 5.39 -0.80 -6.13
CA ILE A 497 5.72 -1.39 -7.44
C ILE A 497 6.44 -2.74 -7.22
N GLY A 498 5.92 -3.78 -7.84
CA GLY A 498 6.40 -5.16 -7.70
C GLY A 498 5.71 -5.97 -6.57
N GLN A 499 4.95 -5.33 -5.68
CA GLN A 499 4.22 -6.01 -4.60
C GLN A 499 2.89 -5.32 -4.33
N GLY A 500 1.89 -5.68 -5.13
CA GLY A 500 0.55 -5.10 -5.09
C GLY A 500 -0.47 -5.92 -4.29
N ILE A 501 -1.74 -5.60 -4.50
CA ILE A 501 -2.88 -6.22 -3.82
C ILE A 501 -3.05 -7.72 -4.15
N GLU A 502 -2.39 -8.20 -5.20
CA GLU A 502 -2.43 -9.60 -5.61
C GLU A 502 -1.92 -10.55 -4.52
N PHE A 503 -0.96 -10.09 -3.73
CA PHE A 503 -0.45 -10.86 -2.59
C PHE A 503 -1.40 -10.84 -1.40
N ASP A 504 -2.18 -9.77 -1.23
CA ASP A 504 -3.25 -9.75 -0.23
C ASP A 504 -4.36 -10.77 -0.56
N PHE A 505 -4.75 -10.85 -1.83
CA PHE A 505 -5.63 -11.92 -2.33
C PHE A 505 -5.10 -13.31 -1.94
N CYS A 506 -3.83 -13.58 -2.18
CA CYS A 506 -3.21 -14.86 -1.85
C CYS A 506 -3.24 -15.15 -0.35
N SER A 507 -2.89 -14.17 0.49
CA SER A 507 -2.89 -14.31 1.95
C SER A 507 -4.29 -14.57 2.50
N VAL A 508 -5.32 -13.86 2.01
CA VAL A 508 -6.71 -14.04 2.42
C VAL A 508 -7.22 -15.43 2.05
N HIS A 509 -7.02 -15.85 0.79
CA HIS A 509 -7.46 -17.18 0.34
C HIS A 509 -6.73 -18.33 1.06
N CYS A 510 -5.44 -18.16 1.36
CA CYS A 510 -4.68 -19.08 2.19
C CYS A 510 -5.27 -19.21 3.60
N THR A 511 -5.58 -18.07 4.23
CA THR A 511 -6.19 -18.03 5.56
C THR A 511 -7.53 -18.77 5.57
N TRP A 512 -8.39 -18.52 4.61
CA TRP A 512 -9.68 -19.22 4.49
C TRP A 512 -9.53 -20.71 4.22
N ALA A 513 -8.51 -21.11 3.46
CA ALA A 513 -8.23 -22.54 3.23
C ALA A 513 -7.81 -23.24 4.53
N PHE A 514 -6.92 -22.67 5.34
CA PHE A 514 -6.57 -23.21 6.66
C PHE A 514 -7.77 -23.29 7.59
N ALA A 515 -8.60 -22.26 7.65
CA ALA A 515 -9.81 -22.25 8.47
C ALA A 515 -10.77 -23.39 8.08
N LYS A 516 -10.95 -23.66 6.79
CA LYS A 516 -11.75 -24.79 6.27
C LYS A 516 -11.18 -26.16 6.66
N GLU A 517 -9.86 -26.27 6.75
CA GLU A 517 -9.18 -27.50 7.19
C GLU A 517 -9.12 -27.65 8.72
N GLY A 518 -9.73 -26.74 9.48
CA GLY A 518 -9.91 -26.83 10.92
C GLY A 518 -8.83 -26.19 11.78
N TYR A 519 -7.97 -25.38 11.20
CA TYR A 519 -6.93 -24.63 11.92
C TYR A 519 -7.47 -23.33 12.50
N GLU A 520 -6.89 -22.87 13.60
CA GLU A 520 -7.02 -21.49 14.07
C GLU A 520 -6.04 -20.62 13.30
N THR A 521 -6.53 -19.55 12.71
CA THR A 521 -5.76 -18.71 11.80
C THR A 521 -5.37 -17.39 12.45
N ILE A 522 -4.11 -16.98 12.24
CA ILE A 522 -3.58 -15.68 12.66
C ILE A 522 -3.05 -14.95 11.42
N ILE A 523 -3.51 -13.73 11.19
CA ILE A 523 -2.91 -12.83 10.21
C ILE A 523 -2.08 -11.76 10.91
N ILE A 524 -0.90 -11.48 10.35
CA ILE A 524 -0.05 -10.34 10.72
C ILE A 524 0.14 -9.49 9.48
N ASN A 525 -0.28 -8.23 9.53
CA ASN A 525 -0.08 -7.25 8.46
C ASN A 525 -0.20 -5.82 9.02
N ASN A 526 0.28 -4.83 8.28
CA ASN A 526 0.26 -3.42 8.68
C ASN A 526 -0.23 -2.45 7.59
N ASN A 527 -0.92 -2.98 6.58
CA ASN A 527 -1.48 -2.18 5.50
C ASN A 527 -2.98 -1.97 5.71
N PRO A 528 -3.46 -0.73 5.95
CA PRO A 528 -4.88 -0.47 6.23
C PRO A 528 -5.78 -0.60 4.99
N GLU A 529 -5.21 -0.59 3.78
CA GLU A 529 -5.95 -0.66 2.51
C GLU A 529 -6.24 -2.11 2.07
N THR A 530 -5.92 -3.12 2.89
CA THR A 530 -6.02 -4.54 2.53
C THR A 530 -7.20 -5.23 3.21
N VAL A 531 -7.71 -6.27 2.55
CA VAL A 531 -8.78 -7.15 3.09
C VAL A 531 -8.23 -8.03 4.21
N SER A 532 -6.96 -8.45 4.14
CA SER A 532 -6.32 -9.26 5.18
C SER A 532 -6.33 -8.60 6.56
N THR A 533 -6.41 -7.27 6.62
CA THR A 533 -6.50 -6.50 7.86
C THR A 533 -7.93 -6.20 8.31
N ASP A 534 -8.93 -6.80 7.71
CA ASP A 534 -10.28 -6.84 8.27
C ASP A 534 -10.34 -7.89 9.39
N PHE A 535 -10.90 -7.52 10.55
CA PHE A 535 -10.87 -8.34 11.76
C PHE A 535 -11.67 -9.65 11.66
N ASP A 536 -12.46 -9.84 10.63
CA ASP A 536 -13.29 -11.03 10.40
C ASP A 536 -12.75 -11.97 9.30
N ILE A 537 -11.54 -11.74 8.80
CA ILE A 537 -10.89 -12.61 7.81
C ILE A 537 -10.21 -13.82 8.47
N ALA A 538 -9.54 -13.59 9.60
CA ALA A 538 -8.87 -14.63 10.37
C ALA A 538 -9.49 -14.74 11.78
N ASP A 539 -9.19 -15.81 12.50
CA ASP A 539 -9.58 -15.95 13.91
C ASP A 539 -8.92 -14.89 14.79
N LYS A 540 -7.67 -14.48 14.44
CA LYS A 540 -6.94 -13.39 15.11
C LYS A 540 -6.19 -12.52 14.11
N LEU A 541 -6.21 -11.22 14.35
CA LEU A 541 -5.47 -10.23 13.57
C LEU A 541 -4.52 -9.47 14.48
N TYR A 542 -3.23 -9.46 14.13
CA TYR A 542 -2.22 -8.59 14.73
C TYR A 542 -1.84 -7.51 13.73
N PHE A 543 -2.20 -6.28 14.05
CA PHE A 543 -1.85 -5.12 13.22
C PHE A 543 -0.49 -4.58 13.66
N GLU A 544 0.56 -5.20 13.13
CA GLU A 544 1.95 -4.95 13.53
C GLU A 544 2.90 -4.91 12.33
N PRO A 545 4.05 -4.22 12.47
CA PRO A 545 5.09 -4.25 11.44
C PRO A 545 5.56 -5.69 11.16
N LEU A 546 5.86 -5.96 9.90
CA LEU A 546 6.37 -7.26 9.45
C LEU A 546 7.91 -7.30 9.58
N THR A 547 8.40 -7.10 10.79
CA THR A 547 9.83 -7.13 11.15
C THR A 547 10.12 -8.28 12.10
N PRO A 548 11.35 -8.79 12.16
CA PRO A 548 11.69 -9.93 13.00
C PRO A 548 11.30 -9.75 14.48
N GLU A 549 11.59 -8.60 15.09
CA GLU A 549 11.29 -8.37 16.51
C GLU A 549 9.79 -8.24 16.80
N ASP A 550 9.06 -7.52 15.93
CA ASP A 550 7.61 -7.36 16.08
C ASP A 550 6.89 -8.72 15.94
N VAL A 551 7.35 -9.56 15.01
CA VAL A 551 6.84 -10.93 14.82
C VAL A 551 7.24 -11.83 15.99
N GLU A 552 8.47 -11.73 16.51
CA GLU A 552 8.92 -12.51 17.67
C GLU A 552 8.03 -12.29 18.90
N ASN A 553 7.61 -11.05 19.15
CA ASN A 553 6.69 -10.76 20.25
C ASN A 553 5.37 -11.51 20.14
N ILE A 554 4.84 -11.68 18.92
CA ILE A 554 3.60 -12.43 18.68
C ILE A 554 3.86 -13.94 18.81
N VAL A 555 4.94 -14.45 18.22
CA VAL A 555 5.35 -15.86 18.33
C VAL A 555 5.50 -16.30 19.78
N ASN A 556 6.08 -15.44 20.62
CA ASN A 556 6.32 -15.75 22.02
C ASN A 556 5.05 -15.95 22.87
N ILE A 557 3.93 -15.38 22.45
CA ILE A 557 2.64 -15.58 23.16
C ILE A 557 1.73 -16.60 22.49
N GLU A 558 1.72 -16.63 21.15
CA GLU A 558 0.82 -17.52 20.38
C GLU A 558 1.37 -18.94 20.26
N HIS A 559 2.69 -19.12 20.25
CA HIS A 559 3.33 -20.43 20.06
C HIS A 559 2.74 -21.19 18.86
N PRO A 560 2.74 -20.62 17.64
CA PRO A 560 2.06 -21.21 16.50
C PRO A 560 2.66 -22.56 16.12
N ASP A 561 1.82 -23.47 15.66
CA ASP A 561 2.21 -24.79 15.15
C ASP A 561 2.88 -24.71 13.77
N GLY A 562 2.64 -23.61 13.03
CA GLY A 562 3.26 -23.35 11.76
C GLY A 562 3.08 -21.92 11.27
N ALA A 563 3.89 -21.55 10.29
CA ALA A 563 3.81 -20.26 9.62
C ALA A 563 3.90 -20.41 8.10
N VAL A 564 3.21 -19.53 7.36
CA VAL A 564 3.20 -19.53 5.91
C VAL A 564 3.72 -18.19 5.41
N VAL A 565 4.79 -18.24 4.61
CA VAL A 565 5.47 -17.05 4.08
C VAL A 565 5.32 -16.90 2.56
N GLN A 566 4.93 -17.95 1.85
CA GLN A 566 4.93 -17.97 0.37
C GLN A 566 3.86 -17.09 -0.30
N PHE A 567 2.87 -16.59 0.43
CA PHE A 567 1.76 -15.80 -0.13
C PHE A 567 1.91 -14.28 0.06
N GLY A 568 2.74 -13.83 0.98
CA GLY A 568 2.92 -12.42 1.32
C GLY A 568 4.02 -11.68 0.54
N GLY A 569 4.46 -12.22 -0.59
CA GLY A 569 5.52 -11.64 -1.41
C GLY A 569 6.87 -11.60 -0.67
N GLN A 570 7.76 -10.72 -1.10
CA GLN A 570 9.10 -10.60 -0.50
C GLN A 570 9.09 -10.16 0.97
N THR A 571 8.09 -9.38 1.37
CA THR A 571 7.94 -8.96 2.78
C THR A 571 7.83 -10.17 3.71
N ALA A 572 7.00 -11.15 3.36
CA ALA A 572 6.83 -12.37 4.14
C ALA A 572 8.04 -13.32 4.03
N ILE A 573 8.57 -13.50 2.83
CA ILE A 573 9.73 -14.37 2.59
C ILE A 573 10.95 -13.95 3.43
N LYS A 574 11.22 -12.66 3.55
CA LYS A 574 12.32 -12.14 4.39
C LYS A 574 12.23 -12.53 5.87
N LEU A 575 11.05 -12.92 6.36
CA LEU A 575 10.86 -13.36 7.74
C LEU A 575 11.24 -14.83 7.97
N THR A 576 11.47 -15.61 6.94
CA THR A 576 11.66 -17.07 7.00
C THR A 576 12.81 -17.46 7.92
N GLU A 577 13.99 -16.86 7.78
CA GLU A 577 15.15 -17.15 8.61
C GLU A 577 14.90 -16.81 10.09
N ALA A 578 14.26 -15.66 10.33
CA ALA A 578 13.91 -15.24 11.70
C ALA A 578 12.91 -16.21 12.35
N LEU A 579 11.88 -16.64 11.62
CA LEU A 579 10.90 -17.63 12.09
C LEU A 579 11.55 -18.96 12.45
N LEU A 580 12.47 -19.45 11.63
CA LEU A 580 13.23 -20.68 11.93
C LEU A 580 14.07 -20.54 13.19
N LYS A 581 14.73 -19.39 13.41
CA LYS A 581 15.48 -19.10 14.64
C LYS A 581 14.57 -19.03 15.87
N MET A 582 13.31 -18.66 15.70
CA MET A 582 12.28 -18.68 16.75
C MET A 582 11.72 -20.10 16.99
N GLY A 583 12.08 -21.09 16.18
CA GLY A 583 11.60 -22.45 16.25
C GLY A 583 10.21 -22.68 15.65
N VAL A 584 9.72 -21.77 14.79
CA VAL A 584 8.44 -21.89 14.12
C VAL A 584 8.59 -22.71 12.83
N PRO A 585 7.85 -23.82 12.67
CA PRO A 585 7.85 -24.60 11.44
C PRO A 585 7.29 -23.78 10.27
N ILE A 586 7.99 -23.80 9.12
CA ILE A 586 7.49 -23.21 7.88
C ILE A 586 6.67 -24.25 7.12
N LEU A 587 5.41 -23.90 6.83
CA LEU A 587 4.53 -24.72 6.00
C LEU A 587 4.72 -24.33 4.53
N GLY A 588 5.10 -25.31 3.72
CA GLY A 588 5.41 -25.10 2.31
C GLY A 588 6.87 -25.40 1.97
N THR A 589 7.42 -24.73 0.97
CA THR A 589 8.81 -24.89 0.56
C THR A 589 9.76 -24.44 1.68
N SER A 590 10.79 -25.23 1.97
CA SER A 590 11.76 -24.90 3.02
C SER A 590 12.60 -23.67 2.68
N ALA A 591 13.08 -22.98 3.72
CA ALA A 591 13.96 -21.81 3.55
C ALA A 591 15.20 -22.15 2.68
N GLU A 592 15.83 -23.28 2.93
CA GLU A 592 17.00 -23.73 2.19
C GLU A 592 16.71 -23.86 0.68
N ASN A 593 15.53 -24.35 0.31
CA ASN A 593 15.14 -24.50 -1.09
C ASN A 593 14.71 -23.17 -1.72
N VAL A 594 14.15 -22.25 -0.94
CA VAL A 594 13.89 -20.87 -1.40
C VAL A 594 15.21 -20.16 -1.68
N ASP A 595 16.17 -20.24 -0.76
CA ASP A 595 17.51 -19.64 -0.92
C ASP A 595 18.26 -20.25 -2.14
N ALA A 596 18.15 -21.56 -2.36
CA ALA A 596 18.73 -22.22 -3.52
C ALA A 596 18.17 -21.72 -4.86
N ALA A 597 16.92 -21.26 -4.91
CA ALA A 597 16.35 -20.65 -6.10
C ALA A 597 16.78 -19.19 -6.30
N GLU A 598 17.09 -18.48 -5.21
CA GLU A 598 17.51 -17.07 -5.25
C GLU A 598 19.04 -16.92 -5.40
N ASP A 599 19.82 -17.85 -4.88
CA ASP A 599 21.28 -17.87 -5.03
C ASP A 599 21.68 -18.33 -6.45
N ARG A 600 22.42 -17.48 -7.14
CA ARG A 600 22.76 -17.73 -8.54
C ARG A 600 23.60 -18.99 -8.76
N GLU A 601 24.61 -19.22 -7.92
CA GLU A 601 25.52 -20.34 -8.09
C GLU A 601 24.78 -21.65 -7.83
N LEU A 602 24.00 -21.71 -6.76
CA LEU A 602 23.18 -22.88 -6.43
C LEU A 602 22.10 -23.13 -7.50
N PHE A 603 21.48 -22.06 -7.99
CA PHE A 603 20.48 -22.18 -9.03
C PHE A 603 21.07 -22.64 -10.36
N ASP A 604 22.26 -22.18 -10.73
CA ASP A 604 23.01 -22.68 -11.90
C ASP A 604 23.30 -24.18 -11.81
N GLU A 605 23.76 -24.66 -10.66
CA GLU A 605 23.98 -26.08 -10.41
C GLU A 605 22.71 -26.91 -10.56
N ILE A 606 21.57 -26.40 -10.04
CA ILE A 606 20.25 -27.05 -10.17
C ILE A 606 19.83 -27.13 -11.64
N LEU A 607 19.99 -26.05 -12.40
CA LEU A 607 19.66 -26.05 -13.83
C LEU A 607 20.53 -27.01 -14.63
N GLU A 608 21.82 -27.11 -14.33
CA GLU A 608 22.73 -28.10 -14.96
C GLU A 608 22.29 -29.54 -14.62
N GLN A 609 21.99 -29.84 -13.36
CA GLN A 609 21.49 -31.15 -12.93
C GLN A 609 20.15 -31.51 -13.59
N CYS A 610 19.29 -30.50 -13.82
CA CYS A 610 18.00 -30.67 -14.50
C CYS A 610 18.15 -30.72 -16.03
N GLU A 611 19.34 -30.48 -16.61
CA GLU A 611 19.55 -30.33 -18.04
C GLU A 611 18.65 -29.22 -18.65
N ILE A 612 18.53 -28.09 -17.97
CA ILE A 612 17.72 -26.96 -18.39
C ILE A 612 18.62 -25.78 -18.79
N PRO A 613 18.51 -25.25 -20.01
CA PRO A 613 19.34 -24.15 -20.45
C PRO A 613 18.85 -22.81 -19.85
N ARG A 614 19.81 -21.93 -19.62
CA ARG A 614 19.59 -20.54 -19.24
C ARG A 614 20.49 -19.60 -20.06
N PRO A 615 20.20 -18.30 -20.11
CA PRO A 615 21.10 -17.32 -20.69
C PRO A 615 22.48 -17.37 -20.02
N LYS A 616 23.55 -17.35 -20.80
CA LYS A 616 24.90 -17.29 -20.25
C LYS A 616 25.14 -15.97 -19.54
N GLY A 617 25.84 -15.99 -18.43
CA GLY A 617 26.11 -14.79 -17.65
C GLY A 617 27.29 -14.92 -16.70
N HIS A 618 27.66 -13.77 -16.11
CA HIS A 618 28.76 -13.64 -15.16
C HIS A 618 28.34 -12.82 -13.94
N THR A 619 28.88 -13.21 -12.79
CA THR A 619 28.81 -12.40 -11.57
C THR A 619 30.10 -11.58 -11.49
N VAL A 620 29.95 -10.26 -11.29
CA VAL A 620 31.05 -9.28 -11.28
C VAL A 620 30.90 -8.32 -10.12
N PHE A 621 32.00 -7.67 -9.71
CA PHE A 621 32.04 -6.76 -8.57
C PHE A 621 32.47 -5.34 -8.96
N THR A 622 33.02 -5.16 -10.16
CA THR A 622 33.52 -3.86 -10.64
C THR A 622 33.01 -3.55 -12.03
N ALA A 623 33.03 -2.27 -12.41
CA ALA A 623 32.68 -1.82 -13.75
C ALA A 623 33.60 -2.42 -14.84
N GLU A 624 34.88 -2.57 -14.57
CA GLU A 624 35.85 -3.14 -15.51
C GLU A 624 35.59 -4.64 -15.75
N GLU A 625 35.26 -5.39 -14.66
CA GLU A 625 34.84 -6.78 -14.79
C GLU A 625 33.55 -6.92 -15.59
N ALA A 626 32.59 -6.01 -15.37
CA ALA A 626 31.32 -6.00 -16.09
C ALA A 626 31.51 -5.73 -17.59
N LYS A 627 32.31 -4.76 -17.96
CA LYS A 627 32.64 -4.47 -19.37
C LYS A 627 33.33 -5.68 -20.02
N LYS A 628 34.27 -6.32 -19.31
CA LYS A 628 34.93 -7.51 -19.79
C LYS A 628 33.94 -8.65 -20.04
N ALA A 629 33.06 -8.91 -19.06
CA ALA A 629 32.01 -9.93 -19.18
C ALA A 629 31.06 -9.62 -20.35
N ALA A 630 30.63 -8.36 -20.50
CA ALA A 630 29.77 -7.94 -21.61
C ALA A 630 30.39 -8.16 -22.98
N ASN A 631 31.69 -7.85 -23.12
CA ASN A 631 32.43 -8.08 -24.36
C ASN A 631 32.61 -9.58 -24.65
N GLU A 632 32.84 -10.42 -23.64
CA GLU A 632 32.92 -11.89 -23.79
C GLU A 632 31.57 -12.50 -24.22
N LEU A 633 30.45 -12.03 -23.63
CA LEU A 633 29.09 -12.48 -23.98
C LEU A 633 28.62 -11.94 -25.33
N GLY A 634 29.17 -10.79 -25.74
CA GLY A 634 28.72 -10.02 -26.90
C GLY A 634 27.44 -9.23 -26.61
N TYR A 635 27.43 -7.96 -26.97
CA TYR A 635 26.25 -7.07 -26.80
C TYR A 635 25.06 -7.54 -27.66
N PRO A 636 23.82 -7.24 -27.26
CA PRO A 636 23.40 -6.61 -26.01
C PRO A 636 23.49 -7.57 -24.81
N VAL A 637 23.68 -7.00 -23.61
CA VAL A 637 23.68 -7.71 -22.34
C VAL A 637 22.71 -7.08 -21.36
N LEU A 638 22.22 -7.87 -20.41
CA LEU A 638 21.42 -7.43 -19.30
C LEU A 638 22.32 -7.22 -18.08
N VAL A 639 22.30 -6.01 -17.50
CA VAL A 639 23.05 -5.66 -16.30
C VAL A 639 22.08 -5.50 -15.15
N ARG A 640 22.30 -6.16 -14.01
CA ARG A 640 21.41 -6.12 -12.86
C ARG A 640 22.13 -6.34 -11.53
N PRO A 641 21.62 -5.78 -10.40
CA PRO A 641 22.03 -6.19 -9.05
C PRO A 641 21.60 -7.63 -8.75
N SER A 642 22.28 -8.30 -7.83
CA SER A 642 21.96 -9.70 -7.48
C SER A 642 20.62 -9.88 -6.79
N TYR A 643 20.25 -8.96 -5.90
CA TYR A 643 19.06 -9.07 -5.06
C TYR A 643 18.22 -7.80 -5.14
N VAL A 644 17.16 -7.82 -5.96
CA VAL A 644 16.24 -6.66 -6.07
C VAL A 644 14.82 -7.09 -6.38
N LEU A 645 13.86 -6.32 -5.84
CA LEU A 645 12.43 -6.50 -6.11
C LEU A 645 12.03 -5.75 -7.41
N GLY A 646 11.24 -6.41 -8.27
CA GLY A 646 10.67 -5.79 -9.46
C GLY A 646 11.69 -5.25 -10.46
N GLY A 647 12.85 -5.93 -10.58
CA GLY A 647 13.90 -5.58 -11.55
C GLY A 647 14.60 -4.26 -11.30
N GLN A 648 14.58 -3.74 -10.06
CA GLN A 648 15.20 -2.45 -9.72
C GLN A 648 16.67 -2.40 -10.15
N GLY A 649 17.03 -1.34 -10.92
CA GLY A 649 18.38 -1.15 -11.42
C GLY A 649 18.77 -2.09 -12.57
N MET A 650 17.85 -2.89 -13.12
CA MET A 650 18.10 -3.74 -14.28
C MET A 650 18.04 -2.91 -15.57
N GLN A 651 19.03 -3.06 -16.45
CA GLN A 651 19.12 -2.35 -17.73
C GLN A 651 19.72 -3.22 -18.83
N ILE A 652 19.31 -2.94 -20.09
CA ILE A 652 19.89 -3.56 -21.27
C ILE A 652 20.99 -2.65 -21.80
N ALA A 653 22.24 -3.10 -21.75
CA ALA A 653 23.39 -2.36 -22.26
C ALA A 653 23.73 -2.82 -23.67
N ILE A 654 24.03 -1.87 -24.56
CA ILE A 654 24.44 -2.10 -25.94
C ILE A 654 25.89 -1.69 -26.21
N SER A 655 26.52 -1.02 -25.24
CA SER A 655 27.91 -0.52 -25.32
C SER A 655 28.59 -0.52 -23.94
N ASP A 656 29.89 -0.33 -23.91
CA ASP A 656 30.68 -0.17 -22.69
C ASP A 656 30.29 1.07 -21.90
N GLU A 657 29.89 2.15 -22.60
CA GLU A 657 29.41 3.39 -21.97
C GLU A 657 28.10 3.16 -21.19
N ASP A 658 27.17 2.39 -21.75
CA ASP A 658 25.93 2.01 -21.07
C ASP A 658 26.24 1.20 -19.79
N VAL A 659 27.20 0.27 -19.86
CA VAL A 659 27.60 -0.52 -18.67
C VAL A 659 28.13 0.39 -17.57
N ASP A 660 28.99 1.37 -17.90
CA ASP A 660 29.52 2.32 -16.91
C ASP A 660 28.39 3.18 -16.27
N GLU A 661 27.45 3.65 -17.08
CA GLU A 661 26.30 4.41 -16.58
C GLU A 661 25.42 3.57 -15.63
N PHE A 662 25.07 2.37 -16.06
CA PHE A 662 24.17 1.48 -15.29
C PHE A 662 24.79 1.01 -13.98
N ILE A 663 26.10 0.73 -13.97
CA ILE A 663 26.81 0.42 -12.73
C ILE A 663 26.84 1.62 -11.78
N GLY A 664 26.97 2.82 -12.33
CA GLY A 664 26.85 4.06 -11.54
C GLY A 664 25.48 4.21 -10.86
N ILE A 665 24.42 3.79 -11.54
CA ILE A 665 23.05 3.76 -10.97
C ILE A 665 22.92 2.66 -9.91
N ILE A 666 23.38 1.45 -10.19
CA ILE A 666 23.34 0.30 -9.27
C ILE A 666 24.08 0.62 -7.97
N ASN A 667 25.26 1.23 -8.04
CA ASN A 667 26.04 1.59 -6.87
C ASN A 667 25.40 2.65 -5.98
N ARG A 668 24.46 3.44 -6.50
CA ARG A 668 23.65 4.38 -5.69
C ARG A 668 22.52 3.67 -4.92
N ILE A 669 22.05 2.54 -5.45
CA ILE A 669 20.89 1.79 -4.93
C ILE A 669 21.37 0.68 -3.96
N ALA A 670 22.46 -0.02 -4.30
CA ALA A 670 22.95 -1.20 -3.59
C ALA A 670 24.49 -1.25 -3.60
N GLN A 671 25.12 -0.63 -2.60
CA GLN A 671 26.57 -0.44 -2.54
C GLN A 671 27.44 -1.69 -2.30
N GLU A 672 26.88 -2.82 -1.86
CA GLU A 672 27.64 -3.99 -1.40
C GLU A 672 27.22 -5.33 -2.04
N HIS A 673 26.47 -5.32 -3.12
CA HIS A 673 26.02 -6.56 -3.76
C HIS A 673 26.73 -6.81 -5.09
N PRO A 674 27.00 -8.11 -5.44
CA PRO A 674 27.51 -8.44 -6.75
C PRO A 674 26.54 -8.03 -7.87
N ILE A 675 27.12 -7.74 -9.03
CA ILE A 675 26.39 -7.34 -10.24
C ILE A 675 26.36 -8.54 -11.18
N LEU A 676 25.22 -8.77 -11.81
CA LEU A 676 25.05 -9.82 -12.81
C LEU A 676 25.06 -9.21 -14.21
N VAL A 677 25.82 -9.81 -15.10
CA VAL A 677 25.87 -9.47 -16.54
C VAL A 677 25.47 -10.71 -17.33
N ASP A 678 24.28 -10.69 -17.91
CA ASP A 678 23.70 -11.82 -18.63
C ASP A 678 23.56 -11.51 -20.13
N LYS A 679 23.74 -12.55 -20.97
CA LYS A 679 23.45 -12.43 -22.40
C LYS A 679 21.95 -12.12 -22.59
N TYR A 680 21.64 -11.02 -23.29
CA TYR A 680 20.28 -10.71 -23.68
C TYR A 680 19.82 -11.62 -24.83
N LEU A 681 18.75 -12.38 -24.62
CA LEU A 681 18.12 -13.25 -25.62
C LEU A 681 16.90 -12.55 -26.24
N GLN A 682 16.82 -12.58 -27.57
CA GLN A 682 15.67 -12.12 -28.30
C GLN A 682 14.69 -13.28 -28.51
N GLY A 683 13.62 -13.33 -27.76
CA GLY A 683 12.62 -14.37 -27.82
C GLY A 683 11.29 -13.89 -27.25
N LYS A 684 10.37 -14.84 -27.10
CA LYS A 684 9.07 -14.61 -26.45
C LYS A 684 9.17 -14.98 -24.99
N GLU A 685 8.77 -14.08 -24.13
CA GLU A 685 8.66 -14.39 -22.71
C GLU A 685 7.36 -15.12 -22.41
N ILE A 686 7.49 -16.17 -21.64
CA ILE A 686 6.41 -17.06 -21.20
C ILE A 686 6.47 -17.14 -19.68
N GLU A 687 5.32 -17.10 -19.06
CA GLU A 687 5.20 -17.20 -17.60
C GLU A 687 4.29 -18.36 -17.21
N VAL A 688 4.70 -19.10 -16.19
CA VAL A 688 3.99 -20.24 -15.63
C VAL A 688 3.94 -20.12 -14.13
N ASP A 689 2.76 -20.24 -13.57
CA ASP A 689 2.53 -20.53 -12.16
C ASP A 689 2.03 -21.95 -12.00
N ALA A 690 2.58 -22.67 -11.01
CA ALA A 690 2.20 -24.03 -10.71
C ALA A 690 2.04 -24.27 -9.22
N VAL A 691 1.25 -25.28 -8.87
CA VAL A 691 1.17 -25.85 -7.52
C VAL A 691 1.88 -27.19 -7.53
N CYS A 692 2.72 -27.44 -6.53
CA CYS A 692 3.49 -28.67 -6.39
C CYS A 692 3.29 -29.30 -5.00
N ASP A 693 3.08 -30.61 -4.96
CA ASP A 693 2.91 -31.38 -3.71
C ASP A 693 4.15 -32.15 -3.27
N GLY A 694 5.31 -31.79 -3.82
CA GLY A 694 6.60 -32.47 -3.63
C GLY A 694 6.84 -33.65 -4.60
N THR A 695 5.82 -34.11 -5.32
CA THR A 695 5.89 -35.22 -6.28
C THR A 695 5.33 -34.83 -7.63
N ASP A 696 4.10 -34.31 -7.64
CA ASP A 696 3.36 -33.90 -8.82
C ASP A 696 3.21 -32.38 -8.89
N ILE A 697 2.96 -31.88 -10.09
CA ILE A 697 2.68 -30.47 -10.35
C ILE A 697 1.31 -30.32 -11.02
N LEU A 698 0.70 -29.15 -10.82
CA LEU A 698 -0.46 -28.72 -11.57
C LEU A 698 -0.17 -27.31 -12.12
N ILE A 699 -0.21 -27.17 -13.43
CA ILE A 699 -0.06 -25.90 -14.14
C ILE A 699 -1.46 -25.49 -14.61
N PRO A 700 -2.10 -24.46 -14.07
CA PRO A 700 -3.42 -24.02 -14.51
C PRO A 700 -3.44 -23.49 -15.94
N GLY A 701 -2.34 -22.86 -16.37
CA GLY A 701 -2.20 -22.34 -17.72
C GLY A 701 -0.83 -21.75 -18.02
N ILE A 702 -0.55 -21.60 -19.30
CA ILE A 702 0.69 -20.99 -19.80
C ILE A 702 0.32 -19.61 -20.36
N MET A 703 0.99 -18.56 -19.89
CA MET A 703 0.80 -17.18 -20.32
C MET A 703 1.94 -16.74 -21.22
N GLU A 704 1.60 -15.95 -22.23
CA GLU A 704 2.52 -15.36 -23.19
C GLU A 704 2.52 -13.84 -23.08
N HIS A 705 3.70 -13.22 -23.03
CA HIS A 705 3.82 -11.76 -23.06
C HIS A 705 3.83 -11.26 -24.52
N ILE A 706 3.14 -10.14 -24.77
CA ILE A 706 3.08 -9.51 -26.10
C ILE A 706 4.35 -8.72 -26.38
N GLU A 707 4.90 -8.07 -25.37
CA GLU A 707 6.09 -7.24 -25.46
C GLU A 707 7.33 -8.09 -25.79
N ARG A 708 8.34 -7.42 -26.34
CA ARG A 708 9.66 -8.02 -26.56
C ARG A 708 10.27 -8.51 -25.25
N ALA A 709 11.11 -9.49 -25.31
CA ALA A 709 11.94 -9.92 -24.19
C ALA A 709 12.71 -8.72 -23.59
N GLY A 710 12.88 -8.72 -22.26
CA GLY A 710 13.54 -7.66 -21.53
C GLY A 710 12.62 -6.54 -21.04
N VAL A 711 11.31 -6.60 -21.32
CA VAL A 711 10.30 -5.81 -20.60
C VAL A 711 9.83 -6.64 -19.39
N HIS A 712 9.82 -6.03 -18.20
CA HIS A 712 9.41 -6.72 -16.98
C HIS A 712 8.01 -7.34 -17.12
N SER A 713 7.82 -8.55 -16.59
CA SER A 713 6.55 -9.30 -16.68
C SER A 713 5.35 -8.52 -16.14
N GLY A 714 5.56 -7.72 -15.09
CA GLY A 714 4.52 -6.85 -14.52
C GLY A 714 4.07 -5.73 -15.45
N ASP A 715 4.94 -5.28 -16.35
CA ASP A 715 4.68 -4.21 -17.32
C ASP A 715 4.22 -4.73 -18.68
N SER A 716 4.23 -6.05 -18.87
CA SER A 716 3.85 -6.69 -20.11
C SER A 716 2.35 -7.02 -20.14
N ILE A 717 1.78 -6.89 -21.34
CA ILE A 717 0.46 -7.44 -21.63
C ILE A 717 0.61 -8.97 -21.68
N SER A 718 -0.10 -9.69 -20.82
CA SER A 718 -0.05 -11.15 -20.77
C SER A 718 -1.33 -11.76 -21.32
N VAL A 719 -1.17 -12.75 -22.18
CA VAL A 719 -2.30 -13.46 -22.83
C VAL A 719 -2.35 -14.90 -22.36
N TYR A 720 -3.51 -15.36 -21.96
CA TYR A 720 -3.82 -16.75 -21.68
C TYR A 720 -4.93 -17.26 -22.63
N PRO A 721 -4.82 -18.45 -23.20
CA PRO A 721 -3.62 -19.31 -23.26
C PRO A 721 -2.56 -18.71 -24.18
N ALA A 722 -1.31 -19.19 -24.08
CA ALA A 722 -0.22 -18.82 -24.99
C ALA A 722 -0.60 -19.11 -26.44
N GLN A 723 -0.45 -18.12 -27.33
CA GLN A 723 -1.01 -18.12 -28.68
C GLN A 723 0.01 -18.55 -29.75
N SER A 724 1.26 -18.19 -29.59
CA SER A 724 2.23 -18.18 -30.70
C SER A 724 3.43 -19.11 -30.53
N ILE A 725 3.48 -19.89 -29.44
CA ILE A 725 4.49 -20.92 -29.22
C ILE A 725 4.00 -22.28 -29.69
N SER A 726 4.94 -23.12 -30.15
CA SER A 726 4.62 -24.45 -30.65
C SER A 726 4.16 -25.41 -29.53
N GLN A 727 3.53 -26.50 -29.92
CA GLN A 727 3.17 -27.55 -28.96
C GLN A 727 4.45 -28.17 -28.32
N HIS A 728 5.51 -28.34 -29.10
CA HIS A 728 6.79 -28.79 -28.57
C HIS A 728 7.34 -27.87 -27.47
N ALA A 729 7.30 -26.56 -27.68
CA ALA A 729 7.72 -25.60 -26.67
C ALA A 729 6.83 -25.69 -25.40
N LYS A 730 5.50 -25.82 -25.55
CA LYS A 730 4.58 -26.02 -24.42
C LYS A 730 4.90 -27.28 -23.62
N ASP A 731 5.14 -28.39 -24.30
CA ASP A 731 5.50 -29.67 -23.66
C ASP A 731 6.85 -29.57 -22.92
N THR A 732 7.80 -28.87 -23.53
CA THR A 732 9.12 -28.59 -22.90
C THR A 732 8.99 -27.76 -21.65
N ILE A 733 8.17 -26.69 -21.67
CA ILE A 733 7.89 -25.84 -20.52
C ILE A 733 7.29 -26.65 -19.36
N VAL A 734 6.32 -27.52 -19.66
CA VAL A 734 5.69 -28.40 -18.66
C VAL A 734 6.73 -29.34 -18.04
N GLU A 735 7.59 -29.95 -18.87
CA GLU A 735 8.64 -30.85 -18.39
C GLU A 735 9.70 -30.11 -17.56
N TYR A 736 10.14 -28.92 -17.98
CA TYR A 736 11.08 -28.10 -17.22
C TYR A 736 10.50 -27.66 -15.87
N THR A 737 9.24 -27.24 -15.84
CA THR A 737 8.51 -26.88 -14.61
C THR A 737 8.52 -28.06 -13.64
N LYS A 738 8.23 -29.25 -14.12
CA LYS A 738 8.23 -30.48 -13.30
C LYS A 738 9.60 -30.82 -12.74
N ARG A 739 10.66 -30.74 -13.55
CA ARG A 739 12.04 -31.00 -13.12
C ARG A 739 12.50 -30.00 -12.05
N LEU A 740 12.24 -28.70 -12.28
CA LEU A 740 12.60 -27.63 -11.34
C LEU A 740 11.84 -27.75 -10.02
N ALA A 741 10.53 -27.96 -10.06
CA ALA A 741 9.72 -28.10 -8.86
C ALA A 741 10.19 -29.29 -7.99
N ARG A 742 10.56 -30.41 -8.62
CA ARG A 742 11.10 -31.58 -7.93
C ARG A 742 12.50 -31.33 -7.37
N SER A 743 13.39 -30.73 -8.14
CA SER A 743 14.76 -30.46 -7.71
C SER A 743 14.85 -29.46 -6.58
N LEU A 744 13.98 -28.45 -6.58
CA LEU A 744 13.83 -27.45 -5.52
C LEU A 744 12.94 -27.93 -4.37
N HIS A 745 12.46 -29.19 -4.40
CA HIS A 745 11.54 -29.74 -3.38
C HIS A 745 10.38 -28.80 -3.05
N VAL A 746 9.78 -28.20 -4.09
CA VAL A 746 8.70 -27.22 -3.91
C VAL A 746 7.46 -27.88 -3.31
N ILE A 747 6.91 -27.28 -2.27
CA ILE A 747 5.61 -27.59 -1.69
C ILE A 747 4.78 -26.31 -1.65
N GLY A 748 3.73 -26.27 -2.45
CA GLY A 748 2.92 -25.08 -2.66
C GLY A 748 3.18 -24.44 -4.02
N MET A 749 3.40 -23.14 -4.04
CA MET A 749 3.49 -22.34 -5.28
C MET A 749 4.90 -22.29 -5.84
N ILE A 750 5.00 -22.27 -7.18
CA ILE A 750 6.21 -21.94 -7.93
C ILE A 750 5.82 -21.09 -9.15
N ASN A 751 6.54 -20.01 -9.38
CA ASN A 751 6.47 -19.18 -10.57
C ASN A 751 7.76 -19.33 -11.38
N ILE A 752 7.64 -19.54 -12.68
CA ILE A 752 8.79 -19.68 -13.58
C ILE A 752 8.60 -18.77 -14.79
N GLN A 753 9.64 -18.04 -15.13
CA GLN A 753 9.73 -17.23 -16.33
C GLN A 753 10.67 -17.88 -17.34
N PHE A 754 10.19 -18.02 -18.57
CA PHE A 754 10.91 -18.63 -19.69
C PHE A 754 11.10 -17.64 -20.84
N ILE A 755 12.13 -17.85 -21.65
CA ILE A 755 12.25 -17.28 -22.98
C ILE A 755 12.23 -18.40 -24.01
N VAL A 756 11.39 -18.26 -25.03
CA VAL A 756 11.30 -19.18 -26.17
C VAL A 756 11.90 -18.52 -27.41
N CYS A 757 13.02 -19.09 -27.89
CA CYS A 757 13.71 -18.64 -29.08
C CYS A 757 13.59 -19.74 -30.18
N GLY A 758 12.66 -19.56 -31.10
CA GLY A 758 12.31 -20.63 -32.04
C GLY A 758 11.67 -21.84 -31.33
N GLU A 759 12.35 -22.96 -31.29
CA GLU A 759 11.93 -24.14 -30.52
C GLU A 759 12.68 -24.32 -29.20
N ASP A 760 13.71 -23.51 -28.96
CA ASP A 760 14.55 -23.61 -27.75
C ASP A 760 13.91 -22.84 -26.61
N VAL A 761 13.84 -23.45 -25.42
CA VAL A 761 13.25 -22.90 -24.21
C VAL A 761 14.35 -22.69 -23.16
N TYR A 762 14.44 -21.47 -22.66
CA TYR A 762 15.40 -21.07 -21.63
C TYR A 762 14.65 -20.60 -20.38
N VAL A 763 15.19 -20.95 -19.19
CA VAL A 763 14.70 -20.41 -17.91
C VAL A 763 15.40 -19.09 -17.60
N ILE A 764 14.63 -18.06 -17.25
CA ILE A 764 15.14 -16.76 -16.81
C ILE A 764 15.19 -16.70 -15.28
N GLU A 765 14.08 -17.04 -14.64
CA GLU A 765 13.88 -16.84 -13.21
C GLU A 765 12.91 -17.88 -12.65
N VAL A 766 13.15 -18.28 -11.40
CA VAL A 766 12.27 -19.17 -10.63
C VAL A 766 12.01 -18.53 -9.26
N ASN A 767 10.74 -18.47 -8.89
CA ASN A 767 10.29 -17.99 -7.59
C ASN A 767 9.44 -19.07 -6.89
N PRO A 768 9.94 -19.78 -5.87
CA PRO A 768 9.19 -20.82 -5.16
C PRO A 768 8.20 -20.19 -4.15
N ARG A 769 7.34 -19.35 -4.64
CA ARG A 769 6.30 -18.59 -3.92
C ARG A 769 5.19 -18.19 -4.87
N ALA A 770 4.11 -17.62 -4.31
CA ALA A 770 3.08 -16.97 -5.10
C ALA A 770 3.64 -15.79 -5.91
N SER A 771 3.06 -15.57 -7.08
CA SER A 771 3.34 -14.44 -7.96
C SER A 771 2.13 -13.53 -8.11
N ARG A 772 2.31 -12.40 -8.78
CA ARG A 772 1.22 -11.47 -9.12
C ARG A 772 0.18 -12.07 -10.06
N THR A 773 0.52 -13.08 -10.83
CA THR A 773 -0.36 -13.73 -11.81
C THR A 773 -1.27 -14.79 -11.21
N VAL A 774 -1.08 -15.18 -9.96
CA VAL A 774 -1.92 -16.18 -9.26
C VAL A 774 -3.41 -15.80 -9.24
N PRO A 775 -3.82 -14.59 -8.86
CA PRO A 775 -5.24 -14.19 -8.92
C PRO A 775 -5.79 -14.21 -10.35
N TYR A 776 -4.99 -13.75 -11.32
CA TYR A 776 -5.34 -13.78 -12.74
C TYR A 776 -5.64 -15.19 -13.22
N LEU A 777 -4.72 -16.12 -13.06
CA LEU A 777 -4.90 -17.52 -13.49
C LEU A 777 -6.04 -18.20 -12.73
N SER A 778 -6.14 -18.00 -11.42
CA SER A 778 -7.20 -18.60 -10.61
C SER A 778 -8.60 -18.20 -11.11
N LYS A 779 -8.79 -16.91 -11.44
CA LYS A 779 -10.06 -16.39 -11.97
C LYS A 779 -10.38 -16.88 -13.37
N VAL A 780 -9.37 -16.92 -14.25
CA VAL A 780 -9.57 -17.31 -15.66
C VAL A 780 -9.78 -18.80 -15.83
N THR A 781 -9.04 -19.63 -15.10
CA THR A 781 -9.10 -21.08 -15.23
C THR A 781 -10.10 -21.76 -14.28
N GLY A 782 -10.53 -21.06 -13.23
CA GLY A 782 -11.35 -21.64 -12.16
C GLY A 782 -10.58 -22.59 -11.23
N VAL A 783 -9.24 -22.65 -11.35
CA VAL A 783 -8.39 -23.45 -10.46
C VAL A 783 -8.04 -22.63 -9.21
N PRO A 784 -8.48 -23.01 -8.00
CA PRO A 784 -8.26 -22.24 -6.79
C PRO A 784 -6.84 -22.48 -6.26
N MET A 785 -5.86 -21.80 -6.88
CA MET A 785 -4.44 -22.07 -6.67
C MET A 785 -4.00 -21.90 -5.22
N CYS A 786 -4.45 -20.86 -4.52
CA CYS A 786 -4.08 -20.62 -3.11
C CYS A 786 -4.64 -21.70 -2.18
N ASP A 787 -5.88 -22.15 -2.41
CA ASP A 787 -6.51 -23.24 -1.68
C ASP A 787 -5.74 -24.56 -1.88
N LEU A 788 -5.41 -24.91 -3.12
CA LEU A 788 -4.63 -26.10 -3.44
C LEU A 788 -3.22 -26.03 -2.83
N ALA A 789 -2.53 -24.89 -2.96
CA ALA A 789 -1.20 -24.71 -2.39
C ALA A 789 -1.21 -24.83 -0.85
N THR A 790 -2.24 -24.33 -0.20
CA THR A 790 -2.43 -24.50 1.25
C THR A 790 -2.62 -25.97 1.62
N LYS A 791 -3.48 -26.69 0.92
CA LYS A 791 -3.75 -28.13 1.16
C LYS A 791 -2.52 -29.01 0.94
N VAL A 792 -1.73 -28.75 -0.11
CA VAL A 792 -0.48 -29.51 -0.31
C VAL A 792 0.57 -29.18 0.76
N SER A 793 0.56 -27.96 1.31
CA SER A 793 1.42 -27.61 2.46
C SER A 793 1.05 -28.37 3.74
N LEU A 794 -0.19 -28.87 3.83
CA LEU A 794 -0.65 -29.76 4.89
C LEU A 794 -0.42 -31.24 4.58
N GLY A 795 0.25 -31.57 3.49
CA GLY A 795 0.60 -32.94 3.10
C GLY A 795 -0.41 -33.66 2.19
N MET A 796 -1.45 -32.97 1.74
CA MET A 796 -2.41 -33.52 0.78
C MET A 796 -1.74 -33.65 -0.60
N LYS A 797 -2.21 -34.62 -1.40
CA LYS A 797 -1.68 -34.84 -2.75
C LYS A 797 -2.61 -34.27 -3.81
N LEU A 798 -2.04 -33.70 -4.87
CA LEU A 798 -2.82 -33.11 -5.98
C LEU A 798 -3.77 -34.12 -6.62
N THR A 799 -3.39 -35.40 -6.67
CA THR A 799 -4.23 -36.51 -7.18
C THR A 799 -5.55 -36.65 -6.43
N ASP A 800 -5.62 -36.21 -5.18
CA ASP A 800 -6.80 -36.34 -4.30
C ASP A 800 -7.66 -35.04 -4.28
N LEU A 801 -7.19 -33.97 -4.91
CA LEU A 801 -7.83 -32.65 -4.83
C LEU A 801 -8.77 -32.31 -5.99
N GLY A 802 -8.92 -33.21 -6.98
CA GLY A 802 -9.95 -33.13 -8.01
C GLY A 802 -9.63 -32.29 -9.25
N TYR A 803 -8.42 -31.69 -9.33
CA TYR A 803 -7.98 -30.88 -10.48
C TYR A 803 -6.95 -31.60 -11.38
N GLY A 804 -6.53 -32.79 -10.98
CA GLY A 804 -5.53 -33.58 -11.71
C GLY A 804 -4.10 -33.06 -11.53
N THR A 805 -3.21 -33.51 -12.42
CA THR A 805 -1.79 -33.15 -12.42
C THR A 805 -1.34 -32.78 -13.84
N GLY A 806 -0.19 -32.11 -13.97
CA GLY A 806 0.34 -31.65 -15.24
C GLY A 806 -0.34 -30.35 -15.72
N LEU A 807 -0.42 -30.17 -17.03
CA LEU A 807 -1.10 -29.00 -17.62
C LEU A 807 -2.62 -29.20 -17.56
N TYR A 808 -3.31 -28.27 -16.88
CA TYR A 808 -4.75 -28.25 -16.79
C TYR A 808 -5.39 -27.98 -18.16
N PRO A 809 -6.55 -28.55 -18.47
CA PRO A 809 -7.25 -28.30 -19.74
C PRO A 809 -7.46 -26.81 -20.00
N THR A 810 -7.17 -26.39 -21.21
CA THR A 810 -7.26 -24.98 -21.62
C THR A 810 -8.71 -24.48 -21.49
N SER A 811 -8.90 -23.34 -20.88
CA SER A 811 -10.18 -22.64 -20.83
C SER A 811 -10.68 -22.30 -22.25
N PRO A 812 -11.99 -22.32 -22.49
CA PRO A 812 -12.55 -21.89 -23.78
C PRO A 812 -12.45 -20.38 -24.03
N TYR A 813 -12.00 -19.63 -23.04
CA TYR A 813 -11.86 -18.18 -23.12
C TYR A 813 -10.41 -17.78 -23.35
N THR A 814 -10.22 -16.66 -24.04
CA THR A 814 -8.95 -15.93 -24.06
C THR A 814 -9.02 -14.84 -23.01
N ALA A 815 -7.98 -14.73 -22.21
CA ALA A 815 -7.86 -13.68 -21.21
C ALA A 815 -6.62 -12.82 -21.46
N VAL A 816 -6.77 -11.53 -21.25
CA VAL A 816 -5.69 -10.54 -21.44
C VAL A 816 -5.55 -9.69 -20.18
N LYS A 817 -4.35 -9.71 -19.61
CA LYS A 817 -3.95 -8.79 -18.54
C LYS A 817 -3.29 -7.58 -19.18
N VAL A 818 -3.72 -6.38 -18.80
CA VAL A 818 -3.10 -5.11 -19.25
C VAL A 818 -2.61 -4.34 -18.03
N PRO A 819 -1.33 -3.93 -18.00
CA PRO A 819 -0.78 -3.13 -16.90
C PRO A 819 -1.32 -1.70 -16.90
N VAL A 820 -1.36 -1.09 -15.71
CA VAL A 820 -1.73 0.31 -15.50
C VAL A 820 -0.50 1.06 -15.00
N PHE A 821 -0.25 2.23 -15.60
CA PHE A 821 0.88 3.10 -15.27
C PHE A 821 0.38 4.42 -14.70
N SER A 822 1.12 4.98 -13.74
CA SER A 822 0.82 6.28 -13.10
C SER A 822 1.82 7.37 -13.52
N PHE A 823 2.25 7.36 -14.78
CA PHE A 823 3.23 8.32 -15.30
C PHE A 823 2.75 9.77 -15.23
N GLU A 824 1.44 10.00 -15.34
CA GLU A 824 0.84 11.33 -15.24
C GLU A 824 1.01 11.98 -13.85
N LYS A 825 1.28 11.17 -12.81
CA LYS A 825 1.51 11.66 -11.44
C LYS A 825 2.96 11.97 -11.12
N LEU A 826 3.88 11.49 -11.96
CA LEU A 826 5.31 11.61 -11.76
C LEU A 826 5.93 12.38 -12.92
N THR A 827 6.33 13.61 -12.67
CA THR A 827 6.99 14.43 -13.69
C THR A 827 8.44 14.00 -13.90
N ASP A 828 8.93 14.15 -15.13
CA ASP A 828 10.33 13.87 -15.54
C ASP A 828 10.76 12.40 -15.37
N VAL A 829 9.81 11.46 -15.53
CA VAL A 829 10.13 10.03 -15.53
C VAL A 829 10.33 9.50 -16.95
N ASP A 830 11.25 8.55 -17.09
CA ASP A 830 11.38 7.76 -18.29
C ASP A 830 10.19 6.78 -18.41
N THR A 831 9.38 6.95 -19.44
CA THR A 831 8.22 6.11 -19.74
C THR A 831 8.55 4.89 -20.59
N GLN A 832 9.78 4.73 -21.05
CA GLN A 832 10.20 3.59 -21.83
C GLN A 832 10.21 2.33 -20.97
N LEU A 833 9.51 1.29 -21.44
CA LEU A 833 9.45 0.01 -20.74
C LEU A 833 10.75 -0.78 -20.94
N GLY A 834 11.19 -1.41 -19.87
CA GLY A 834 12.42 -2.18 -19.81
C GLY A 834 12.38 -3.25 -18.73
N PRO A 835 13.53 -3.76 -18.27
CA PRO A 835 13.60 -4.81 -17.27
C PRO A 835 13.10 -4.41 -15.88
N GLU A 836 13.12 -3.11 -15.56
CA GLU A 836 12.63 -2.59 -14.29
C GLU A 836 11.12 -2.34 -14.36
N MET A 837 10.37 -2.85 -13.40
CA MET A 837 8.92 -2.69 -13.33
C MET A 837 8.52 -1.24 -13.01
N LYS A 838 7.54 -0.72 -13.75
CA LYS A 838 7.02 0.65 -13.62
C LYS A 838 5.50 0.71 -13.40
N SER A 839 4.77 -0.38 -13.64
CA SER A 839 3.32 -0.43 -13.48
C SER A 839 2.89 -0.43 -12.02
N THR A 840 1.76 0.20 -11.74
CA THR A 840 1.18 0.35 -10.40
C THR A 840 -0.07 -0.52 -10.17
N GLY A 841 -0.61 -1.10 -11.21
CA GLY A 841 -1.78 -1.96 -11.16
C GLY A 841 -2.00 -2.71 -12.47
N GLU A 842 -3.10 -3.44 -12.55
CA GLU A 842 -3.46 -4.20 -13.74
C GLU A 842 -4.97 -4.38 -13.87
N VAL A 843 -5.42 -4.63 -15.09
CA VAL A 843 -6.81 -4.99 -15.42
C VAL A 843 -6.85 -6.30 -16.19
N LEU A 844 -7.96 -7.02 -16.06
CA LEU A 844 -8.21 -8.28 -16.71
C LEU A 844 -9.40 -8.16 -17.68
N GLY A 845 -9.19 -8.52 -18.93
CA GLY A 845 -10.24 -8.72 -19.92
C GLY A 845 -10.38 -10.20 -20.27
N ILE A 846 -11.61 -10.68 -20.37
CA ILE A 846 -11.94 -12.06 -20.79
C ILE A 846 -12.88 -12.00 -21.97
N GLY A 847 -12.60 -12.81 -23.00
CA GLY A 847 -13.41 -12.90 -24.22
C GLY A 847 -13.30 -14.28 -24.88
N ASN A 848 -14.08 -14.48 -25.96
CA ASN A 848 -14.05 -15.70 -26.76
C ASN A 848 -13.03 -15.57 -27.90
#